data_3ff644b81e84a0bfa5d2e643d799e9e8
#
_entry.id   3ff644b81e84a0bfa5d2e643d799e9e8
#
_cell.length_a   1.000
_cell.length_b   1.000
_cell.length_c   1.000
_cell.angle_alpha   90.00
_cell.angle_beta   90.00
_cell.angle_gamma   90.00
#
_symmetry.space_group_name_H-M   'P 1'
#
loop_
_entity.id
_entity.type
_entity.pdbx_description
1 polymer ?
#
loop_
_entity_poly.entity_id
_entity_poly.type
_entity_poly.pdbx_seq_one_letter_code
_entity_poly.pdbx_strand_id
1 'polypeptide(L)'
;MFEPAPDNAGLVVSDATYGHGRTIAYVLVRLNKVVDVAFERANSMWEETVEYNTALAGRVRFDTPDPYINTLGGALTVAADGDWDGQTWLHGCIGWRMPLAGWRAGYLGDILGWNDRARSHFDAYAKSQVTDVAPTIPHPSQDPDMNMARAQKKWGTQMYSNGYICRNPEKNNQMHHYDMNLNYMDELLWHFCYNADTTYMRKMWPVIKSHLAWEKRNYDPDGDGLYDAYCCIWASDALYYSGGAVTHSSAYNYRGNLLAARIAELIGEDATPYRAEAARILEAMNARLWLDGKGHWAEFEESMGLKRKHESAALWSVYTPIDCGAGSPGQFWDATRYVDREIPHIPVTADGVDYGSTISTTDWLPYSWSINNVATAEVMHMALAYFEAGRTDAGYQLLKANIMDQMYLGVSPGNFGQLSFYDAARGECYRDFGDCIGISSRTLLQGLFGIVPDALNGRCVIRPGFPAEWDSASVTTPYLSYKFRREGNKEVYEITQNFSRPLRIVVRQNTDRGAYRDTEGSDATTQVITVDRPVSRRMYKPEKVTDKRLSPTAYGLDEPAKGKFRQVKMDDVMNANVTDIYRNKYVSPRPQTTTLQIPLQGIGEWCHPTLQAEINDSVFRALAKKDRFVVAGVPFRTLRKGHNIVFTSLWDNYPDSVTVPLSGKASSAYLLMAGSTNHMQSRIDNGLVIATYEDGTTDTLPLRNPDNWCPIEQDYFVDGLAFTTTSPRPYRVCFGTGTVSRDLGAALSIKGVYGREIPGGAAQMLRMPLDKTKRLKSLTVRTLSNDVVIGLMGITLQ
;
A
#
# COMPACT_ATOMS: atom_id res chain seq x y z
N MET A 1 30.65 40.67 -0.95
CA MET A 1 31.12 39.84 -2.09
C MET A 1 31.18 38.41 -1.56
N PHE A 2 30.46 37.50 -2.15
CA PHE A 2 30.51 36.10 -1.74
C PHE A 2 31.40 35.36 -2.71
N GLU A 3 32.36 34.63 -2.21
CA GLU A 3 33.17 33.74 -3.03
C GLU A 3 32.44 32.42 -3.23
N PRO A 4 32.44 31.84 -4.44
CA PRO A 4 31.85 30.52 -4.64
C PRO A 4 32.63 29.50 -3.82
N ALA A 5 31.91 28.62 -3.14
CA ALA A 5 32.53 27.45 -2.50
C ALA A 5 33.21 26.58 -3.58
N PRO A 6 34.37 26.01 -3.29
CA PRO A 6 35.20 25.38 -4.33
C PRO A 6 34.56 24.17 -5.00
N ASP A 7 33.58 23.56 -4.41
CA ASP A 7 32.97 22.31 -4.91
C ASP A 7 31.45 22.41 -4.95
N ASN A 8 30.89 22.68 -6.15
CA ASN A 8 29.48 22.49 -6.51
C ASN A 8 28.42 23.15 -5.64
N ALA A 9 28.74 24.16 -4.87
CA ALA A 9 27.72 24.84 -4.09
C ALA A 9 26.96 25.83 -4.96
N GLY A 10 25.66 25.65 -4.98
CA GLY A 10 24.74 26.55 -5.59
C GLY A 10 24.78 27.95 -5.02
N LEU A 11 23.93 28.77 -5.43
CA LEU A 11 23.54 30.12 -5.10
C LEU A 11 24.52 30.95 -4.24
N VAL A 12 25.10 31.94 -4.87
CA VAL A 12 25.81 33.07 -4.20
C VAL A 12 24.88 34.25 -4.22
N VAL A 13 24.44 34.73 -3.05
CA VAL A 13 23.68 35.98 -2.92
C VAL A 13 24.64 37.07 -2.42
N SER A 14 24.78 38.14 -3.14
CA SER A 14 25.52 39.31 -2.70
C SER A 14 24.54 40.45 -2.41
N ASP A 15 24.57 40.95 -1.20
CA ASP A 15 23.91 42.22 -0.84
C ASP A 15 24.97 43.29 -0.70
N ALA A 16 24.93 44.28 -1.58
CA ALA A 16 25.80 45.43 -1.50
C ALA A 16 24.95 46.70 -1.41
N THR A 17 24.93 47.29 -0.24
CA THR A 17 24.30 48.58 -0.04
C THR A 17 25.32 49.70 -0.32
N TYR A 18 25.20 50.39 -1.45
CA TYR A 18 25.91 51.62 -1.71
C TYR A 18 24.94 52.80 -1.55
N GLY A 19 25.40 53.84 -0.81
CA GLY A 19 24.57 54.94 -0.36
C GLY A 19 23.68 55.56 -1.41
N HIS A 20 22.44 55.83 -1.02
CA HIS A 20 21.35 56.51 -1.72
C HIS A 20 20.65 55.81 -2.89
N GLY A 21 20.73 54.51 -3.08
CA GLY A 21 19.94 53.78 -4.06
C GLY A 21 19.91 52.28 -3.79
N ARG A 22 18.77 51.59 -4.03
CA ARG A 22 18.74 50.12 -4.08
C ARG A 22 19.47 49.68 -5.34
N THR A 23 20.57 48.98 -5.20
CA THR A 23 21.19 48.26 -6.31
C THR A 23 20.70 46.80 -6.23
N ILE A 24 20.04 46.34 -7.26
CA ILE A 24 19.64 44.92 -7.40
C ILE A 24 20.72 44.23 -8.22
N ALA A 25 21.35 43.23 -7.64
CA ALA A 25 22.30 42.39 -8.36
C ALA A 25 21.66 41.02 -8.61
N TYR A 26 21.77 40.51 -9.84
CA TYR A 26 21.28 39.17 -10.20
C TYR A 26 22.45 38.22 -10.41
N VAL A 27 22.34 37.02 -9.90
CA VAL A 27 23.28 35.96 -10.22
C VAL A 27 22.48 34.84 -10.91
N LEU A 28 22.82 34.54 -12.15
CA LEU A 28 22.23 33.45 -12.88
C LEU A 28 23.14 32.21 -12.77
N VAL A 29 22.62 31.14 -12.23
CA VAL A 29 23.30 29.84 -12.19
C VAL A 29 22.56 28.88 -13.11
N ARG A 30 23.20 28.36 -14.13
CA ARG A 30 22.68 27.39 -15.06
C ARG A 30 23.61 26.18 -15.10
N LEU A 31 23.12 25.01 -14.77
CA LEU A 31 23.88 23.76 -14.80
C LEU A 31 25.24 23.87 -14.08
N ASN A 32 25.23 24.37 -12.85
CA ASN A 32 26.43 24.58 -12.03
C ASN A 32 27.48 25.52 -12.65
N LYS A 33 27.09 26.39 -13.57
CA LYS A 33 27.96 27.45 -14.13
C LYS A 33 27.38 28.81 -13.81
N VAL A 34 28.24 29.69 -13.30
CA VAL A 34 27.96 31.13 -13.24
C VAL A 34 28.03 31.68 -14.65
N VAL A 35 26.96 32.31 -15.11
CA VAL A 35 26.91 32.94 -16.42
C VAL A 35 26.94 34.45 -16.22
N ASP A 36 27.90 35.11 -16.88
CA ASP A 36 27.95 36.56 -16.89
C ASP A 36 26.83 37.06 -17.81
N VAL A 37 25.89 37.80 -17.24
CA VAL A 37 24.74 38.33 -17.96
C VAL A 37 24.66 39.84 -17.79
N ALA A 38 24.48 40.57 -18.89
CA ALA A 38 24.26 41.99 -18.83
C ALA A 38 23.03 42.33 -17.95
N PHE A 39 23.10 43.42 -17.20
CA PHE A 39 22.06 43.80 -16.23
C PHE A 39 20.65 43.87 -16.85
N GLU A 40 20.54 44.45 -18.04
CA GLU A 40 19.26 44.53 -18.77
C GLU A 40 18.71 43.14 -19.09
N ARG A 41 19.58 42.20 -19.45
CA ARG A 41 19.17 40.80 -19.70
C ARG A 41 18.79 40.08 -18.41
N ALA A 42 19.52 40.30 -17.33
CA ALA A 42 19.20 39.72 -16.02
C ALA A 42 17.84 40.23 -15.53
N ASN A 43 17.51 41.48 -15.72
CA ASN A 43 16.24 42.06 -15.35
C ASN A 43 15.08 41.44 -16.17
N SER A 44 15.21 41.34 -17.50
CA SER A 44 14.18 40.72 -18.33
C SER A 44 13.98 39.24 -17.98
N MET A 45 15.05 38.52 -17.68
CA MET A 45 14.98 37.13 -17.23
C MET A 45 14.25 36.98 -15.88
N TRP A 46 14.47 37.95 -14.98
CA TRP A 46 13.73 37.99 -13.73
C TRP A 46 12.23 38.21 -13.97
N GLU A 47 11.87 39.15 -14.79
CA GLU A 47 10.46 39.44 -15.15
C GLU A 47 9.82 38.25 -15.84
N GLU A 48 10.49 37.62 -16.81
CA GLU A 48 10.06 36.37 -17.48
C GLU A 48 9.86 35.24 -16.47
N THR A 49 10.75 35.13 -15.49
CA THR A 49 10.65 34.09 -14.44
C THR A 49 9.48 34.33 -13.49
N VAL A 50 9.25 35.57 -13.09
CA VAL A 50 8.10 35.94 -12.25
C VAL A 50 6.78 35.69 -13.01
N GLU A 51 6.74 36.09 -14.29
CA GLU A 51 5.57 35.83 -15.14
C GLU A 51 5.30 34.33 -15.28
N TYR A 52 6.34 33.54 -15.59
CA TYR A 52 6.24 32.09 -15.70
C TYR A 52 5.71 31.44 -14.40
N ASN A 53 6.32 31.76 -13.25
CA ASN A 53 5.91 31.19 -11.98
C ASN A 53 4.49 31.63 -11.56
N THR A 54 4.12 32.88 -11.88
CA THR A 54 2.78 33.38 -11.63
C THR A 54 1.74 32.68 -12.49
N ALA A 55 2.03 32.48 -13.77
CA ALA A 55 1.18 31.71 -14.68
C ALA A 55 1.08 30.25 -14.27
N LEU A 56 2.20 29.64 -13.84
CA LEU A 56 2.26 28.28 -13.34
C LEU A 56 1.39 28.10 -12.10
N ALA A 57 1.58 28.93 -11.08
CA ALA A 57 0.78 28.89 -9.85
C ALA A 57 -0.71 29.23 -10.10
N GLY A 58 -1.00 30.01 -11.13
CA GLY A 58 -2.35 30.36 -11.54
C GLY A 58 -3.07 29.36 -12.45
N ARG A 59 -2.39 28.27 -12.86
CA ARG A 59 -2.89 27.31 -13.85
C ARG A 59 -4.12 26.54 -13.36
N VAL A 60 -4.13 26.15 -12.08
CA VAL A 60 -5.27 25.57 -11.38
C VAL A 60 -5.61 26.44 -10.18
N ARG A 61 -6.87 26.82 -10.03
CA ARG A 61 -7.32 27.68 -8.93
C ARG A 61 -8.56 27.08 -8.29
N PHE A 62 -8.56 27.15 -6.97
CA PHE A 62 -9.70 26.81 -6.13
C PHE A 62 -10.15 28.06 -5.37
N ASP A 63 -11.45 28.24 -5.26
CA ASP A 63 -12.05 29.27 -4.40
C ASP A 63 -13.22 28.61 -3.64
N THR A 64 -12.99 28.40 -2.36
CA THR A 64 -13.86 27.65 -1.45
C THR A 64 -13.91 28.35 -0.10
N PRO A 65 -14.86 28.01 0.77
CA PRO A 65 -14.86 28.48 2.15
C PRO A 65 -13.63 28.02 2.99
N ASP A 66 -12.88 27.02 2.51
CA ASP A 66 -11.68 26.51 3.19
C ASP A 66 -10.40 27.14 2.63
N PRO A 67 -9.74 28.05 3.40
CA PRO A 67 -8.55 28.75 2.91
C PRO A 67 -7.36 27.83 2.65
N TYR A 68 -7.28 26.67 3.30
CA TYR A 68 -6.19 25.72 3.07
C TYR A 68 -6.35 25.02 1.71
N ILE A 69 -7.57 24.64 1.35
CA ILE A 69 -7.88 24.08 0.03
C ILE A 69 -7.53 25.09 -1.09
N ASN A 70 -7.78 26.37 -0.87
CA ASN A 70 -7.56 27.42 -1.88
C ASN A 70 -6.06 27.57 -2.28
N THR A 71 -5.14 27.15 -1.41
CA THR A 71 -3.70 27.20 -1.73
C THR A 71 -3.22 26.04 -2.60
N LEU A 72 -3.99 24.95 -2.65
CA LEU A 72 -3.50 23.68 -3.21
C LEU A 72 -3.41 23.70 -4.73
N GLY A 73 -4.22 24.46 -5.43
CA GLY A 73 -4.16 24.55 -6.89
C GLY A 73 -2.78 24.97 -7.38
N GLY A 74 -2.27 26.09 -6.85
CA GLY A 74 -0.93 26.59 -7.16
C GLY A 74 0.19 25.69 -6.65
N ALA A 75 0.04 25.12 -5.45
CA ALA A 75 1.02 24.20 -4.89
C ALA A 75 1.19 22.93 -5.76
N LEU A 76 0.08 22.34 -6.22
CA LEU A 76 0.11 21.18 -7.11
C LEU A 76 0.84 21.44 -8.42
N THR A 77 0.53 22.58 -9.06
CA THR A 77 1.12 22.90 -10.37
C THR A 77 2.61 23.22 -10.27
N VAL A 78 3.03 23.89 -9.21
CA VAL A 78 4.45 24.17 -8.95
C VAL A 78 5.21 22.89 -8.62
N ALA A 79 4.67 22.03 -7.76
CA ALA A 79 5.30 20.76 -7.41
C ALA A 79 5.39 19.82 -8.64
N ALA A 80 4.32 19.74 -9.42
CA ALA A 80 4.31 18.93 -10.64
C ALA A 80 5.29 19.43 -11.70
N ASP A 81 5.46 20.74 -11.87
CA ASP A 81 6.47 21.30 -12.78
C ASP A 81 7.89 20.98 -12.30
N GLY A 82 8.11 20.99 -10.97
CA GLY A 82 9.37 20.57 -10.35
C GLY A 82 9.71 19.10 -10.56
N ASP A 83 8.71 18.25 -10.72
CA ASP A 83 8.89 16.82 -10.94
C ASP A 83 9.09 16.44 -12.43
N TRP A 84 8.91 17.38 -13.32
CA TRP A 84 9.12 17.22 -14.76
C TRP A 84 10.61 17.37 -15.14
N ASP A 85 11.18 16.43 -15.89
CA ASP A 85 12.58 16.47 -16.34
C ASP A 85 12.80 17.02 -17.76
N GLY A 86 11.73 17.38 -18.43
CA GLY A 86 11.70 17.78 -19.84
C GLY A 86 11.19 16.71 -20.78
N GLN A 87 11.08 15.46 -20.34
CA GLN A 87 10.59 14.33 -21.12
C GLN A 87 9.57 13.50 -20.35
N THR A 88 9.83 13.23 -19.08
CA THR A 88 9.00 12.35 -18.23
C THR A 88 8.75 12.95 -16.85
N TRP A 89 7.67 12.52 -16.22
CA TRP A 89 7.47 12.69 -14.78
C TRP A 89 8.40 11.76 -14.04
N LEU A 90 9.05 12.27 -13.00
CA LEU A 90 9.97 11.49 -12.18
C LEU A 90 9.30 10.92 -10.94
N HIS A 91 9.99 10.07 -10.21
CA HIS A 91 9.49 9.49 -8.97
C HIS A 91 9.42 10.53 -7.84
N GLY A 92 10.31 11.50 -7.82
CA GLY A 92 10.29 12.60 -6.86
C GLY A 92 11.09 13.81 -7.34
N CYS A 93 10.75 15.01 -6.82
CA CYS A 93 11.37 16.26 -7.21
C CYS A 93 12.81 16.40 -6.71
N ILE A 94 13.09 15.98 -5.48
CA ILE A 94 14.36 16.14 -4.78
C ILE A 94 14.93 14.79 -4.38
N GLY A 95 14.29 14.10 -3.43
CA GLY A 95 14.62 12.74 -3.08
C GLY A 95 14.11 11.79 -4.17
N TRP A 96 14.88 10.75 -4.48
CA TRP A 96 14.50 9.76 -5.50
C TRP A 96 14.18 10.37 -6.87
N ARG A 97 14.88 11.43 -7.25
CA ARG A 97 14.72 12.08 -8.55
C ARG A 97 15.23 11.17 -9.66
N MET A 98 14.43 10.20 -10.04
CA MET A 98 14.78 9.18 -11.02
C MET A 98 13.57 8.75 -11.84
N PRO A 99 13.78 8.22 -13.05
CA PRO A 99 12.71 7.72 -13.90
C PRO A 99 11.93 6.59 -13.26
N LEU A 100 10.60 6.59 -13.50
CA LEU A 100 9.68 5.56 -13.09
C LEU A 100 8.49 5.54 -14.03
N ALA A 101 8.17 4.39 -14.61
CA ALA A 101 7.18 4.29 -15.69
C ALA A 101 5.76 4.66 -15.23
N GLY A 102 5.37 4.22 -14.07
CA GLY A 102 4.08 4.51 -13.45
C GLY A 102 4.26 5.12 -12.07
N TRP A 103 3.34 4.87 -11.15
CA TRP A 103 3.32 5.37 -9.78
C TRP A 103 2.58 6.68 -9.62
N ARG A 104 1.42 6.79 -10.31
CA ARG A 104 0.47 7.92 -10.26
C ARG A 104 1.02 9.25 -10.81
N ALA A 105 2.32 9.39 -11.04
CA ALA A 105 2.88 10.62 -11.60
C ALA A 105 2.40 10.90 -13.03
N GLY A 106 2.11 9.88 -13.82
CA GLY A 106 1.60 10.02 -15.19
C GLY A 106 0.21 10.66 -15.29
N TYR A 107 -0.60 10.62 -14.22
CA TYR A 107 -1.87 11.35 -14.18
C TYR A 107 -1.71 12.88 -14.24
N LEU A 108 -0.57 13.40 -13.80
CA LEU A 108 -0.32 14.85 -13.68
C LEU A 108 -0.51 15.61 -14.97
N GLY A 109 -0.12 15.01 -16.08
CA GLY A 109 -0.24 15.66 -17.38
C GLY A 109 -1.66 16.05 -17.71
N ASP A 110 -2.58 15.13 -17.66
CA ASP A 110 -3.96 15.35 -18.06
C ASP A 110 -4.73 16.17 -17.03
N ILE A 111 -4.63 15.83 -15.76
CA ILE A 111 -5.42 16.47 -14.70
C ILE A 111 -5.05 17.94 -14.50
N LEU A 112 -3.79 18.30 -14.77
CA LEU A 112 -3.32 19.68 -14.71
C LEU A 112 -3.32 20.37 -16.10
N GLY A 113 -3.79 19.68 -17.15
CA GLY A 113 -3.95 20.21 -18.49
C GLY A 113 -2.68 20.30 -19.31
N TRP A 114 -1.66 19.48 -19.01
CA TRP A 114 -0.42 19.33 -19.81
C TRP A 114 -0.45 18.08 -20.68
N ASN A 115 -1.40 18.01 -21.62
CA ASN A 115 -1.59 16.85 -22.49
C ASN A 115 -0.35 16.52 -23.34
N ASP A 116 0.44 17.50 -23.69
CA ASP A 116 1.72 17.37 -24.41
C ASP A 116 2.78 16.66 -23.55
N ARG A 117 2.90 17.05 -22.26
CA ARG A 117 3.78 16.37 -21.30
C ARG A 117 3.32 14.92 -21.04
N ALA A 118 1.99 14.70 -20.90
CA ALA A 118 1.44 13.34 -20.78
C ALA A 118 1.88 12.46 -21.95
N ARG A 119 1.70 12.94 -23.19
CA ARG A 119 2.13 12.19 -24.38
C ARG A 119 3.64 11.98 -24.44
N SER A 120 4.44 12.97 -24.06
CA SER A 120 5.89 12.80 -23.98
C SER A 120 6.28 11.68 -23.05
N HIS A 121 5.70 11.66 -21.85
CA HIS A 121 5.90 10.62 -20.85
C HIS A 121 5.51 9.22 -21.37
N PHE A 122 4.29 9.07 -21.88
CA PHE A 122 3.81 7.79 -22.36
C PHE A 122 4.58 7.30 -23.58
N ASP A 123 4.96 8.18 -24.51
CA ASP A 123 5.78 7.85 -25.68
C ASP A 123 7.18 7.37 -25.29
N ALA A 124 7.79 8.00 -24.29
CA ALA A 124 9.12 7.63 -23.83
C ALA A 124 9.14 6.21 -23.22
N TYR A 125 8.14 5.90 -22.41
CA TYR A 125 8.02 4.55 -21.83
C TYR A 125 7.44 3.50 -22.79
N ALA A 126 6.65 3.88 -23.80
CA ALA A 126 6.27 2.98 -24.87
C ALA A 126 7.49 2.40 -25.60
N LYS A 127 8.54 3.22 -25.80
CA LYS A 127 9.81 2.77 -26.37
C LYS A 127 10.64 1.89 -25.42
N SER A 128 10.32 1.86 -24.14
CA SER A 128 10.94 0.97 -23.16
C SER A 128 10.28 -0.39 -23.06
N GLN A 129 9.20 -0.62 -23.83
CA GLN A 129 8.55 -1.92 -23.87
C GLN A 129 9.43 -2.96 -24.55
N VAL A 130 9.55 -4.13 -23.92
CA VAL A 130 10.25 -5.30 -24.48
C VAL A 130 9.40 -5.89 -25.59
N THR A 131 9.99 -6.08 -26.78
CA THR A 131 9.29 -6.58 -27.98
C THR A 131 10.00 -7.74 -28.68
N ASP A 132 11.21 -8.08 -28.27
CA ASP A 132 12.12 -9.02 -28.94
C ASP A 132 12.59 -10.18 -28.05
N VAL A 133 11.96 -10.35 -26.88
CA VAL A 133 12.25 -11.44 -25.94
C VAL A 133 11.01 -12.32 -25.74
N ALA A 134 11.00 -13.50 -26.38
CA ALA A 134 9.92 -14.45 -26.18
C ALA A 134 9.91 -15.05 -24.78
N PRO A 135 8.75 -15.32 -24.18
CA PRO A 135 8.63 -16.02 -22.91
C PRO A 135 8.87 -17.53 -23.12
N THR A 136 10.11 -17.96 -23.04
CA THR A 136 10.53 -19.35 -23.25
C THR A 136 10.66 -20.18 -21.99
N ILE A 137 10.71 -19.52 -20.83
CA ILE A 137 10.80 -20.16 -19.52
C ILE A 137 9.37 -20.27 -18.97
N PRO A 138 8.88 -21.48 -18.63
CA PRO A 138 7.55 -21.68 -18.08
C PRO A 138 7.32 -20.88 -16.80
N HIS A 139 6.06 -20.56 -16.51
CA HIS A 139 5.69 -19.90 -15.27
C HIS A 139 5.91 -20.86 -14.08
N PRO A 140 6.55 -20.44 -12.98
CA PRO A 140 6.84 -21.33 -11.85
C PRO A 140 5.62 -21.96 -11.18
N SER A 141 4.46 -21.33 -11.25
CA SER A 141 3.21 -21.92 -10.74
C SER A 141 2.64 -23.02 -11.66
N GLN A 142 3.10 -23.10 -12.93
CA GLN A 142 2.73 -24.14 -13.89
C GLN A 142 3.74 -25.29 -13.92
N ASP A 143 4.95 -25.02 -13.44
CA ASP A 143 6.04 -26.00 -13.35
C ASP A 143 6.71 -25.92 -11.97
N PRO A 144 6.17 -26.62 -10.97
CA PRO A 144 6.70 -26.61 -9.60
C PRO A 144 8.14 -27.13 -9.50
N ASP A 145 8.57 -28.02 -10.39
CA ASP A 145 9.92 -28.60 -10.37
C ASP A 145 11.00 -27.59 -10.77
N MET A 146 10.59 -26.49 -11.38
CA MET A 146 11.48 -25.41 -11.76
C MET A 146 12.16 -24.73 -10.57
N ASN A 147 11.53 -24.71 -9.42
CA ASN A 147 12.02 -24.17 -8.15
C ASN A 147 12.71 -22.81 -8.26
N MET A 148 12.03 -21.84 -8.85
CA MET A 148 12.52 -20.49 -9.02
C MET A 148 11.48 -19.45 -8.62
N ALA A 149 11.93 -18.26 -8.22
CA ALA A 149 11.02 -17.16 -7.92
C ALA A 149 10.29 -16.70 -9.19
N ARG A 150 9.00 -16.38 -9.05
CA ARG A 150 8.16 -15.89 -10.15
C ARG A 150 8.72 -14.60 -10.78
N ALA A 151 9.36 -13.75 -9.97
CA ALA A 151 9.99 -12.51 -10.41
C ALA A 151 11.51 -12.62 -10.59
N GLN A 152 12.05 -13.79 -10.84
CA GLN A 152 13.49 -13.96 -11.08
C GLN A 152 13.96 -13.08 -12.24
N LYS A 153 14.99 -12.27 -12.01
CA LYS A 153 15.61 -11.41 -13.04
C LYS A 153 16.37 -12.24 -14.07
N LYS A 154 15.65 -12.73 -15.06
CA LYS A 154 16.20 -13.51 -16.15
C LYS A 154 15.38 -13.27 -17.41
N TRP A 155 16.03 -12.89 -18.52
CA TRP A 155 15.37 -12.74 -19.80
C TRP A 155 14.77 -14.07 -20.28
N GLY A 156 13.54 -13.99 -20.78
CA GLY A 156 12.78 -15.15 -21.21
C GLY A 156 11.87 -15.76 -20.15
N THR A 157 11.92 -15.28 -18.88
CA THR A 157 10.86 -15.57 -17.92
C THR A 157 9.56 -14.88 -18.33
N GLN A 158 8.43 -15.28 -17.75
CA GLN A 158 7.14 -14.66 -18.06
C GLN A 158 7.14 -13.17 -17.73
N MET A 159 7.79 -12.76 -16.63
CA MET A 159 7.92 -11.36 -16.25
C MET A 159 8.85 -10.57 -17.19
N TYR A 160 10.04 -11.08 -17.46
CA TYR A 160 11.03 -10.37 -18.28
C TYR A 160 10.99 -10.86 -19.72
N SER A 161 9.92 -10.52 -20.43
CA SER A 161 9.61 -10.92 -21.79
C SER A 161 8.74 -9.87 -22.50
N ASN A 162 8.33 -10.15 -23.75
CA ASN A 162 7.52 -9.25 -24.56
C ASN A 162 6.29 -8.73 -23.81
N GLY A 163 6.13 -7.41 -23.81
CA GLY A 163 5.07 -6.67 -23.14
C GLY A 163 5.51 -5.97 -21.85
N TYR A 164 6.62 -6.40 -21.23
CA TYR A 164 7.19 -5.76 -20.06
C TYR A 164 7.66 -4.32 -20.37
N ILE A 165 7.35 -3.36 -19.50
CA ILE A 165 7.81 -1.97 -19.59
C ILE A 165 9.02 -1.80 -18.67
N CYS A 166 10.17 -1.46 -19.22
CA CYS A 166 11.39 -1.21 -18.45
C CYS A 166 11.32 0.13 -17.70
N ARG A 167 12.04 0.22 -16.59
CA ARG A 167 12.04 1.39 -15.71
C ARG A 167 12.52 2.66 -16.37
N ASN A 168 13.58 2.59 -17.19
CA ASN A 168 14.15 3.77 -17.80
C ASN A 168 13.51 4.06 -19.16
N PRO A 169 13.10 5.31 -19.42
CA PRO A 169 12.48 5.68 -20.68
C PRO A 169 13.42 5.40 -21.85
N GLU A 170 12.83 5.01 -22.99
CA GLU A 170 13.52 4.71 -24.25
C GLU A 170 14.53 3.53 -24.22
N LYS A 171 14.60 2.76 -23.13
CA LYS A 171 15.51 1.62 -22.94
C LYS A 171 14.75 0.35 -22.61
N ASN A 172 14.67 -0.58 -23.56
CA ASN A 172 13.91 -1.82 -23.44
C ASN A 172 14.77 -3.05 -23.04
N ASN A 173 15.95 -2.83 -22.50
CA ASN A 173 16.91 -3.89 -22.15
C ASN A 173 17.33 -3.88 -20.68
N GLN A 174 16.52 -3.31 -19.80
CA GLN A 174 16.83 -3.18 -18.39
C GLN A 174 15.76 -3.85 -17.52
N MET A 175 16.10 -4.98 -16.95
CA MET A 175 15.24 -5.63 -15.96
C MET A 175 15.26 -4.84 -14.64
N HIS A 176 14.09 -4.60 -14.11
CA HIS A 176 13.91 -4.07 -12.77
C HIS A 176 12.93 -4.96 -12.01
N HIS A 177 13.11 -5.11 -10.71
CA HIS A 177 12.24 -5.95 -9.91
C HIS A 177 10.91 -5.29 -9.55
N TYR A 178 10.71 -4.03 -9.92
CA TYR A 178 9.47 -3.32 -9.66
C TYR A 178 8.40 -3.68 -10.68
N ASP A 179 7.23 -3.95 -10.16
CA ASP A 179 6.03 -4.21 -10.94
C ASP A 179 5.21 -2.92 -11.12
N MET A 180 5.73 -1.99 -11.91
CA MET A 180 5.10 -0.70 -12.16
C MET A 180 4.31 -0.63 -13.45
N ASN A 181 4.26 -1.74 -14.14
CA ASN A 181 3.62 -1.84 -15.44
C ASN A 181 2.11 -1.61 -15.34
N LEU A 182 1.47 -2.09 -14.27
CA LEU A 182 0.05 -1.86 -14.01
C LEU A 182 -0.29 -0.37 -13.96
N ASN A 183 0.48 0.41 -13.21
CA ASN A 183 0.25 1.85 -13.10
C ASN A 183 0.48 2.57 -14.42
N TYR A 184 1.58 2.30 -15.11
CA TYR A 184 1.84 2.91 -16.42
C TYR A 184 0.69 2.67 -17.40
N MET A 185 0.21 1.43 -17.46
CA MET A 185 -0.89 1.09 -18.37
C MET A 185 -2.19 1.77 -17.96
N ASP A 186 -2.48 1.80 -16.67
CA ASP A 186 -3.66 2.47 -16.16
C ASP A 186 -3.62 3.98 -16.43
N GLU A 187 -2.50 4.63 -16.19
CA GLU A 187 -2.28 6.06 -16.47
C GLU A 187 -2.40 6.38 -17.96
N LEU A 188 -1.84 5.54 -18.84
CA LEU A 188 -1.97 5.67 -20.28
C LEU A 188 -3.43 5.52 -20.75
N LEU A 189 -4.15 4.53 -20.25
CA LEU A 189 -5.53 4.31 -20.64
C LEU A 189 -6.43 5.44 -20.09
N TRP A 190 -6.15 5.93 -18.91
CA TRP A 190 -6.84 7.05 -18.29
C TRP A 190 -6.64 8.38 -19.05
N HIS A 191 -5.47 8.58 -19.69
CA HIS A 191 -5.20 9.70 -20.59
C HIS A 191 -6.30 9.84 -21.66
N PHE A 192 -6.77 8.74 -22.22
CA PHE A 192 -7.80 8.75 -23.26
C PHE A 192 -9.18 9.16 -22.72
N CYS A 193 -9.41 9.11 -21.43
CA CYS A 193 -10.62 9.67 -20.82
C CYS A 193 -10.66 11.20 -20.88
N TYR A 194 -9.51 11.87 -20.96
CA TYR A 194 -9.41 13.33 -21.16
C TYR A 194 -9.43 13.73 -22.64
N ASN A 195 -8.87 12.87 -23.48
CA ASN A 195 -8.62 13.18 -24.87
C ASN A 195 -8.80 11.92 -25.73
N ALA A 196 -9.97 11.72 -26.26
CA ALA A 196 -10.32 10.59 -27.13
C ALA A 196 -9.69 10.73 -28.55
N ASP A 197 -8.39 11.02 -28.64
CA ASP A 197 -7.65 11.13 -29.89
C ASP A 197 -7.39 9.75 -30.48
N THR A 198 -8.17 9.40 -31.50
CA THR A 198 -8.08 8.10 -32.19
C THR A 198 -6.77 7.90 -32.94
N THR A 199 -6.08 8.98 -33.34
CA THR A 199 -4.74 8.90 -33.95
C THR A 199 -3.72 8.42 -32.94
N TYR A 200 -3.75 9.02 -31.75
CA TYR A 200 -2.87 8.60 -30.64
C TYR A 200 -3.24 7.22 -30.10
N MET A 201 -4.52 6.88 -30.03
CA MET A 201 -4.96 5.51 -29.68
C MET A 201 -4.37 4.48 -30.65
N ARG A 202 -4.42 4.71 -31.97
CA ARG A 202 -3.83 3.81 -32.97
C ARG A 202 -2.32 3.67 -32.82
N LYS A 203 -1.63 4.77 -32.51
CA LYS A 203 -0.19 4.77 -32.22
C LYS A 203 0.15 3.89 -31.00
N MET A 204 -0.61 4.00 -29.93
CA MET A 204 -0.34 3.29 -28.68
C MET A 204 -0.94 1.88 -28.62
N TRP A 205 -1.83 1.54 -29.54
CA TRP A 205 -2.55 0.27 -29.54
C TRP A 205 -1.64 -0.97 -29.53
N PRO A 206 -0.54 -1.05 -30.28
CA PRO A 206 0.40 -2.16 -30.20
C PRO A 206 1.00 -2.33 -28.79
N VAL A 207 1.33 -1.22 -28.12
CA VAL A 207 1.87 -1.21 -26.76
C VAL A 207 0.84 -1.75 -25.76
N ILE A 208 -0.41 -1.27 -25.87
CA ILE A 208 -1.53 -1.70 -25.02
C ILE A 208 -1.79 -3.19 -25.18
N LYS A 209 -1.90 -3.68 -26.43
CA LYS A 209 -2.14 -5.11 -26.72
C LYS A 209 -1.05 -6.00 -26.15
N SER A 210 0.21 -5.64 -26.37
CA SER A 210 1.36 -6.42 -25.91
C SER A 210 1.42 -6.46 -24.38
N HIS A 211 1.11 -5.34 -23.74
CA HIS A 211 1.13 -5.26 -22.28
C HIS A 211 0.00 -6.08 -21.64
N LEU A 212 -1.25 -5.94 -22.11
CA LEU A 212 -2.37 -6.72 -21.56
C LEU A 212 -2.18 -8.24 -21.75
N ALA A 213 -1.58 -8.64 -22.87
CA ALA A 213 -1.21 -10.03 -23.07
C ALA A 213 -0.11 -10.50 -22.10
N TRP A 214 0.84 -9.62 -21.79
CA TRP A 214 1.89 -9.86 -20.78
C TRP A 214 1.29 -9.96 -19.38
N GLU A 215 0.39 -9.05 -18.99
CA GLU A 215 -0.32 -9.09 -17.71
C GLU A 215 -1.02 -10.43 -17.50
N LYS A 216 -1.84 -10.82 -18.48
CA LYS A 216 -2.58 -12.09 -18.42
C LYS A 216 -1.65 -13.30 -18.29
N ARG A 217 -0.61 -13.37 -19.12
CA ARG A 217 0.35 -14.47 -19.10
C ARG A 217 1.13 -14.55 -17.79
N ASN A 218 1.47 -13.40 -17.20
CA ASN A 218 2.31 -13.32 -16.02
C ASN A 218 1.52 -13.48 -14.72
N TYR A 219 0.31 -12.91 -14.64
CA TYR A 219 -0.46 -12.78 -13.40
C TYR A 219 -1.76 -13.60 -13.37
N ASP A 220 -2.20 -14.15 -14.50
CA ASP A 220 -3.34 -15.09 -14.55
C ASP A 220 -2.92 -16.38 -15.28
N PRO A 221 -1.86 -17.09 -14.82
CA PRO A 221 -1.31 -18.23 -15.52
C PRO A 221 -2.21 -19.45 -15.48
N ASP A 222 -3.12 -19.57 -14.52
CA ASP A 222 -4.10 -20.66 -14.39
C ASP A 222 -5.44 -20.34 -15.07
N GLY A 223 -5.61 -19.11 -15.55
CA GLY A 223 -6.76 -18.70 -16.32
C GLY A 223 -8.05 -18.57 -15.51
N ASP A 224 -8.00 -18.37 -14.20
CA ASP A 224 -9.16 -18.35 -13.32
C ASP A 224 -9.87 -16.98 -13.26
N GLY A 225 -9.29 -15.94 -13.87
CA GLY A 225 -9.84 -14.58 -13.91
C GLY A 225 -9.39 -13.68 -12.79
N LEU A 226 -8.59 -14.19 -11.87
CA LEU A 226 -7.99 -13.40 -10.81
C LEU A 226 -6.50 -13.24 -11.05
N TYR A 227 -6.05 -12.01 -10.98
CA TYR A 227 -4.67 -11.67 -11.27
C TYR A 227 -3.85 -11.72 -9.99
N ASP A 228 -2.79 -12.48 -10.05
CA ASP A 228 -1.81 -12.62 -8.97
C ASP A 228 -1.02 -11.33 -8.76
N ALA A 229 -0.30 -11.27 -7.66
CA ALA A 229 0.91 -10.51 -7.49
C ALA A 229 1.86 -11.33 -6.63
N TYR A 230 3.15 -11.17 -6.83
CA TYR A 230 4.15 -11.86 -6.01
C TYR A 230 5.22 -10.90 -5.50
N CYS A 231 5.35 -9.77 -6.13
CA CYS A 231 5.95 -8.58 -5.60
C CYS A 231 5.19 -7.41 -6.18
N CYS A 232 4.46 -6.73 -5.35
CA CYS A 232 3.73 -5.55 -5.77
C CYS A 232 4.34 -4.34 -5.09
N ILE A 233 5.09 -3.59 -5.85
CA ILE A 233 5.82 -2.46 -5.32
C ILE A 233 5.09 -1.16 -5.57
N TRP A 234 4.12 -1.17 -6.48
CA TRP A 234 3.37 0.01 -6.78
C TRP A 234 2.54 0.53 -5.60
N ALA A 235 2.07 -0.35 -4.73
CA ALA A 235 1.34 0.06 -3.53
C ALA A 235 2.29 0.26 -2.33
N SER A 236 3.33 -0.56 -2.23
CA SER A 236 4.34 -0.45 -1.19
C SER A 236 5.57 -1.29 -1.53
N ASP A 237 6.74 -0.75 -1.29
CA ASP A 237 8.02 -1.42 -1.53
C ASP A 237 8.19 -2.75 -0.78
N ALA A 238 7.46 -2.94 0.31
CA ALA A 238 7.60 -4.12 1.16
C ALA A 238 6.48 -5.14 0.95
N LEU A 239 5.59 -4.96 -0.02
CA LEU A 239 4.56 -5.93 -0.33
C LEU A 239 5.14 -7.17 -0.99
N TYR A 240 4.81 -8.30 -0.40
CA TYR A 240 5.25 -9.60 -0.86
C TYR A 240 4.15 -10.65 -0.67
N TYR A 241 3.55 -11.08 -1.74
CA TYR A 241 2.50 -12.09 -1.72
C TYR A 241 3.08 -13.48 -1.95
N SER A 242 2.54 -14.47 -1.29
CA SER A 242 2.90 -15.88 -1.52
C SER A 242 2.34 -16.45 -2.85
N GLY A 243 1.92 -15.57 -3.73
CA GLY A 243 1.20 -15.87 -4.95
C GLY A 243 -0.30 -15.96 -4.70
N GLY A 244 -1.08 -15.92 -5.75
CA GLY A 244 -2.53 -16.06 -5.68
C GLY A 244 -3.27 -14.81 -6.13
N ALA A 245 -4.57 -14.89 -6.09
CA ALA A 245 -5.47 -13.86 -6.57
C ALA A 245 -5.40 -12.61 -5.70
N VAL A 246 -4.97 -11.49 -6.25
CA VAL A 246 -4.79 -10.24 -5.53
C VAL A 246 -5.82 -9.22 -5.98
N THR A 247 -6.50 -8.60 -5.04
CA THR A 247 -7.64 -7.71 -5.30
C THR A 247 -7.25 -6.50 -6.15
N HIS A 248 -6.19 -5.76 -5.79
CA HIS A 248 -5.81 -4.57 -6.55
C HIS A 248 -5.28 -4.89 -7.95
N SER A 249 -4.50 -5.97 -8.09
CA SER A 249 -4.02 -6.42 -9.40
C SER A 249 -5.17 -6.80 -10.32
N SER A 250 -6.15 -7.56 -9.81
CA SER A 250 -7.36 -7.93 -10.54
C SER A 250 -8.19 -6.69 -10.94
N ALA A 251 -8.36 -5.73 -10.03
CA ALA A 251 -9.12 -4.51 -10.31
C ALA A 251 -8.49 -3.64 -11.41
N TYR A 252 -7.17 -3.47 -11.41
CA TYR A 252 -6.47 -2.76 -12.50
C TYR A 252 -6.62 -3.46 -13.84
N ASN A 253 -6.51 -4.79 -13.86
CA ASN A 253 -6.69 -5.57 -15.08
C ASN A 253 -8.14 -5.53 -15.58
N TYR A 254 -9.12 -5.47 -14.67
CA TYR A 254 -10.51 -5.21 -15.04
C TYR A 254 -10.67 -3.88 -15.78
N ARG A 255 -10.22 -2.76 -15.18
CA ARG A 255 -10.30 -1.43 -15.82
C ARG A 255 -9.47 -1.38 -17.10
N GLY A 256 -8.28 -1.96 -17.10
CA GLY A 256 -7.41 -2.01 -18.27
C GLY A 256 -8.10 -2.65 -19.47
N ASN A 257 -8.71 -3.81 -19.29
CA ASN A 257 -9.44 -4.50 -20.34
C ASN A 257 -10.73 -3.77 -20.74
N LEU A 258 -11.44 -3.18 -19.79
CA LEU A 258 -12.67 -2.40 -20.06
C LEU A 258 -12.37 -1.19 -20.96
N LEU A 259 -11.34 -0.42 -20.64
CA LEU A 259 -10.93 0.75 -21.43
C LEU A 259 -10.32 0.33 -22.77
N ALA A 260 -9.52 -0.73 -22.82
CA ALA A 260 -8.99 -1.28 -24.07
C ALA A 260 -10.10 -1.74 -25.01
N ALA A 261 -11.17 -2.36 -24.50
CA ALA A 261 -12.33 -2.73 -25.31
C ALA A 261 -12.97 -1.49 -25.95
N ARG A 262 -13.12 -0.40 -25.18
CA ARG A 262 -13.71 0.85 -25.69
C ARG A 262 -12.80 1.54 -26.71
N ILE A 263 -11.50 1.55 -26.48
CA ILE A 263 -10.50 2.06 -27.43
C ILE A 263 -10.55 1.25 -28.72
N ALA A 264 -10.56 -0.09 -28.64
CA ALA A 264 -10.65 -0.98 -29.79
C ALA A 264 -11.86 -0.64 -30.70
N GLU A 265 -13.05 -0.46 -30.08
CA GLU A 265 -14.25 -0.01 -30.82
C GLU A 265 -14.03 1.31 -31.57
N LEU A 266 -13.42 2.30 -30.91
CA LEU A 266 -13.21 3.64 -31.50
C LEU A 266 -12.22 3.65 -32.65
N ILE A 267 -11.27 2.71 -32.67
CA ILE A 267 -10.24 2.62 -33.69
C ILE A 267 -10.51 1.51 -34.73
N GLY A 268 -11.60 0.74 -34.59
CA GLY A 268 -11.99 -0.33 -35.51
C GLY A 268 -11.23 -1.63 -35.33
N GLU A 269 -10.72 -1.90 -34.15
CA GLU A 269 -10.09 -3.15 -33.74
C GLU A 269 -11.13 -4.08 -33.05
N ASP A 270 -10.81 -5.37 -32.89
CA ASP A 270 -11.70 -6.30 -32.19
C ASP A 270 -11.71 -6.06 -30.67
N ALA A 271 -12.83 -5.60 -30.16
CA ALA A 271 -13.08 -5.34 -28.74
C ALA A 271 -13.50 -6.59 -27.94
N THR A 272 -13.86 -7.67 -28.64
CA THR A 272 -14.49 -8.86 -28.03
C THR A 272 -13.62 -9.51 -26.96
N PRO A 273 -12.32 -9.77 -27.15
CA PRO A 273 -11.49 -10.44 -26.16
C PRO A 273 -11.33 -9.62 -24.88
N TYR A 274 -11.20 -8.29 -25.02
CA TYR A 274 -11.01 -7.39 -23.88
C TYR A 274 -12.28 -7.26 -23.06
N ARG A 275 -13.45 -7.18 -23.71
CA ARG A 275 -14.75 -7.13 -23.03
C ARG A 275 -15.03 -8.43 -22.29
N ALA A 276 -14.74 -9.57 -22.92
CA ALA A 276 -14.89 -10.87 -22.29
C ALA A 276 -13.96 -11.05 -21.09
N GLU A 277 -12.71 -10.55 -21.19
CA GLU A 277 -11.75 -10.62 -20.10
C GLU A 277 -12.17 -9.73 -18.92
N ALA A 278 -12.60 -8.48 -19.17
CA ALA A 278 -13.11 -7.61 -18.12
C ALA A 278 -14.32 -8.22 -17.39
N ALA A 279 -15.25 -8.82 -18.13
CA ALA A 279 -16.41 -9.49 -17.54
C ALA A 279 -16.00 -10.67 -16.65
N ARG A 280 -15.05 -11.49 -17.12
CA ARG A 280 -14.52 -12.65 -16.39
C ARG A 280 -13.84 -12.23 -15.08
N ILE A 281 -13.02 -11.19 -15.12
CA ILE A 281 -12.32 -10.66 -13.94
C ILE A 281 -13.35 -10.17 -12.91
N LEU A 282 -14.33 -9.37 -13.34
CA LEU A 282 -15.35 -8.84 -12.44
C LEU A 282 -16.18 -9.93 -11.78
N GLU A 283 -16.57 -10.96 -12.53
CA GLU A 283 -17.27 -12.12 -12.02
C GLU A 283 -16.42 -12.86 -10.97
N ALA A 284 -15.15 -13.14 -11.28
CA ALA A 284 -14.23 -13.84 -10.39
C ALA A 284 -13.94 -13.04 -9.10
N MET A 285 -13.74 -11.73 -9.20
CA MET A 285 -13.56 -10.86 -8.03
C MET A 285 -14.78 -10.89 -7.10
N ASN A 286 -15.98 -10.80 -7.66
CA ASN A 286 -17.20 -10.84 -6.87
C ASN A 286 -17.47 -12.22 -6.25
N ALA A 287 -17.17 -13.29 -6.97
CA ALA A 287 -17.40 -14.64 -6.50
C ALA A 287 -16.40 -15.12 -5.44
N ARG A 288 -15.15 -14.68 -5.53
CA ARG A 288 -14.07 -15.23 -4.71
C ARG A 288 -13.48 -14.23 -3.73
N LEU A 289 -13.30 -12.97 -4.09
CA LEU A 289 -12.61 -12.00 -3.25
C LEU A 289 -13.56 -11.16 -2.39
N TRP A 290 -14.79 -10.95 -2.83
CA TRP A 290 -15.78 -10.23 -2.01
C TRP A 290 -16.18 -11.03 -0.76
N LEU A 291 -16.16 -10.38 0.39
CA LEU A 291 -16.49 -10.96 1.70
C LEU A 291 -17.85 -10.46 2.15
N ASP A 292 -18.93 -11.13 1.73
CA ASP A 292 -20.33 -10.70 1.98
C ASP A 292 -20.59 -10.35 3.44
N GLY A 293 -20.13 -11.17 4.38
CA GLY A 293 -20.35 -10.95 5.81
C GLY A 293 -19.52 -9.80 6.41
N LYS A 294 -18.54 -9.25 5.66
CA LYS A 294 -17.62 -8.20 6.11
C LYS A 294 -17.76 -6.91 5.33
N GLY A 295 -18.30 -6.98 4.11
CA GLY A 295 -18.56 -5.82 3.26
C GLY A 295 -17.32 -5.19 2.64
N HIS A 296 -16.29 -5.97 2.33
CA HIS A 296 -15.08 -5.53 1.61
C HIS A 296 -14.46 -6.71 0.85
N TRP A 297 -13.48 -6.43 -0.02
CA TRP A 297 -12.70 -7.46 -0.69
C TRP A 297 -11.58 -7.97 0.21
N ALA A 298 -11.29 -9.26 0.13
CA ALA A 298 -10.09 -9.85 0.72
C ALA A 298 -8.85 -9.17 0.15
N GLU A 299 -7.75 -9.16 0.89
CA GLU A 299 -6.47 -8.68 0.37
C GLU A 299 -6.02 -9.56 -0.79
N PHE A 300 -5.96 -10.85 -0.57
CA PHE A 300 -5.66 -11.85 -1.59
C PHE A 300 -6.12 -13.25 -1.18
N GLU A 301 -6.09 -14.18 -2.14
CA GLU A 301 -6.25 -15.61 -1.92
C GLU A 301 -4.95 -16.32 -2.31
N GLU A 302 -4.44 -17.19 -1.43
CA GLU A 302 -3.19 -17.91 -1.66
C GLU A 302 -3.32 -18.86 -2.86
N SER A 303 -2.29 -18.95 -3.71
CA SER A 303 -2.23 -19.89 -4.83
C SER A 303 -1.87 -21.31 -4.40
N MET A 304 -1.25 -21.47 -3.23
CA MET A 304 -0.66 -22.70 -2.73
C MET A 304 -1.17 -23.04 -1.31
N GLY A 305 -0.79 -24.20 -0.83
CA GLY A 305 -1.12 -24.65 0.52
C GLY A 305 -2.61 -24.86 0.69
N LEU A 306 -3.20 -24.19 1.67
CA LEU A 306 -4.64 -24.32 1.97
C LEU A 306 -5.49 -23.35 1.16
N LYS A 307 -4.92 -22.56 0.26
CA LYS A 307 -5.60 -21.55 -0.57
C LYS A 307 -6.52 -20.64 0.24
N ARG A 308 -5.99 -20.11 1.33
CA ARG A 308 -6.75 -19.28 2.26
C ARG A 308 -6.90 -17.86 1.75
N LYS A 309 -8.02 -17.24 2.11
CA LYS A 309 -8.24 -15.81 1.91
C LYS A 309 -7.67 -15.01 3.06
N HIS A 310 -6.95 -13.96 2.75
CA HIS A 310 -6.47 -12.98 3.70
C HIS A 310 -7.53 -11.88 3.80
N GLU A 311 -8.32 -11.95 4.86
CA GLU A 311 -9.53 -11.16 5.02
C GLU A 311 -9.26 -9.75 5.58
N SER A 312 -8.06 -9.49 6.10
CA SER A 312 -7.64 -8.14 6.50
C SER A 312 -7.10 -7.42 5.28
N ALA A 313 -7.80 -6.42 4.80
CA ALA A 313 -7.43 -5.67 3.61
C ALA A 313 -6.61 -4.43 3.95
N ALA A 314 -5.64 -4.12 3.11
CA ALA A 314 -4.96 -2.84 3.08
C ALA A 314 -5.78 -1.79 2.32
N LEU A 315 -5.42 -0.52 2.42
CA LEU A 315 -6.12 0.56 1.69
C LEU A 315 -6.17 0.30 0.19
N TRP A 316 -5.10 -0.22 -0.41
CA TRP A 316 -5.04 -0.48 -1.85
C TRP A 316 -6.01 -1.56 -2.32
N SER A 317 -6.36 -2.51 -1.47
CA SER A 317 -7.40 -3.51 -1.77
C SER A 317 -8.82 -2.98 -1.54
N VAL A 318 -8.96 -1.75 -1.04
CA VAL A 318 -10.23 -1.03 -0.92
C VAL A 318 -10.37 0.03 -2.01
N TYR A 319 -9.43 0.96 -2.11
CA TYR A 319 -9.57 2.08 -3.06
C TYR A 319 -9.43 1.65 -4.52
N THR A 320 -8.60 0.66 -4.83
CA THR A 320 -8.39 0.26 -6.24
C THR A 320 -9.64 -0.32 -6.90
N PRO A 321 -10.38 -1.27 -6.29
CA PRO A 321 -11.66 -1.71 -6.85
C PRO A 321 -12.66 -0.57 -7.03
N ILE A 322 -12.71 0.38 -6.11
CA ILE A 322 -13.61 1.53 -6.19
C ILE A 322 -13.23 2.45 -7.35
N ASP A 323 -11.97 2.88 -7.42
CA ASP A 323 -11.46 3.74 -8.49
C ASP A 323 -11.55 3.06 -9.87
N CYS A 324 -11.36 1.74 -9.93
CA CYS A 324 -11.52 0.97 -11.16
C CYS A 324 -12.98 0.67 -11.54
N GLY A 325 -13.94 0.96 -10.67
CA GLY A 325 -15.34 0.60 -10.89
C GLY A 325 -15.62 -0.90 -10.87
N ALA A 326 -14.76 -1.69 -10.18
CA ALA A 326 -14.84 -3.15 -10.13
C ALA A 326 -15.84 -3.66 -9.08
N GLY A 327 -17.06 -3.14 -9.10
CA GLY A 327 -18.11 -3.53 -8.18
C GLY A 327 -19.37 -2.68 -8.34
N SER A 328 -20.29 -2.83 -7.41
CA SER A 328 -21.53 -2.04 -7.34
C SER A 328 -21.38 -0.83 -6.40
N PRO A 329 -22.20 0.21 -6.54
CA PRO A 329 -22.20 1.34 -5.62
C PRO A 329 -22.37 0.95 -4.14
N GLY A 330 -23.19 -0.07 -3.86
CA GLY A 330 -23.38 -0.60 -2.51
C GLY A 330 -22.11 -1.27 -1.95
N GLN A 331 -21.38 -2.02 -2.77
CA GLN A 331 -20.09 -2.59 -2.37
C GLN A 331 -19.04 -1.51 -2.10
N PHE A 332 -18.99 -0.47 -2.92
CA PHE A 332 -18.09 0.67 -2.70
C PHE A 332 -18.39 1.37 -1.37
N TRP A 333 -19.66 1.60 -1.10
CA TRP A 333 -20.11 2.16 0.18
C TRP A 333 -19.68 1.31 1.36
N ASP A 334 -19.95 0.00 1.31
CA ASP A 334 -19.64 -0.91 2.41
C ASP A 334 -18.13 -1.09 2.60
N ALA A 335 -17.34 -1.14 1.51
CA ALA A 335 -15.89 -1.27 1.56
C ALA A 335 -15.22 -0.06 2.23
N THR A 336 -15.73 1.14 2.00
CA THR A 336 -15.22 2.33 2.72
C THR A 336 -15.56 2.30 4.22
N ARG A 337 -16.65 1.65 4.62
CA ARG A 337 -17.00 1.46 6.04
C ARG A 337 -16.08 0.46 6.75
N TYR A 338 -15.49 -0.48 6.01
CA TYR A 338 -14.43 -1.33 6.56
C TYR A 338 -13.24 -0.47 7.02
N VAL A 339 -12.84 0.51 6.21
CA VAL A 339 -11.74 1.42 6.57
C VAL A 339 -12.05 2.20 7.85
N ASP A 340 -13.27 2.71 8.00
CA ASP A 340 -13.68 3.41 9.23
C ASP A 340 -13.53 2.53 10.49
N ARG A 341 -13.75 1.22 10.37
CA ARG A 341 -13.83 0.30 11.52
C ARG A 341 -12.53 -0.43 11.83
N GLU A 342 -11.75 -0.75 10.81
CA GLU A 342 -10.63 -1.71 10.95
C GLU A 342 -9.26 -1.05 10.76
N ILE A 343 -9.20 0.05 10.00
CA ILE A 343 -7.92 0.74 9.76
C ILE A 343 -7.66 1.76 10.89
N PRO A 344 -6.44 1.81 11.45
CA PRO A 344 -6.10 2.77 12.50
C PRO A 344 -6.26 4.22 12.07
N HIS A 345 -6.89 5.02 12.93
CA HIS A 345 -7.08 6.46 12.76
C HIS A 345 -6.14 7.21 13.70
N ILE A 346 -5.36 8.13 13.14
CA ILE A 346 -4.34 8.89 13.86
C ILE A 346 -4.84 10.34 13.97
N PRO A 347 -5.13 10.86 15.17
CA PRO A 347 -5.63 12.22 15.34
C PRO A 347 -4.65 13.28 14.82
N VAL A 348 -5.16 14.28 14.13
CA VAL A 348 -4.43 15.44 13.66
C VAL A 348 -4.90 16.67 14.41
N THR A 349 -4.09 17.11 15.38
CA THR A 349 -4.43 18.24 16.25
C THR A 349 -3.27 19.21 16.36
N ALA A 350 -3.56 20.51 16.40
CA ALA A 350 -2.57 21.55 16.67
C ALA A 350 -3.23 22.74 17.36
N ASP A 351 -2.57 23.31 18.34
CA ASP A 351 -3.00 24.52 19.08
C ASP A 351 -4.45 24.43 19.62
N GLY A 352 -4.87 23.22 19.99
CA GLY A 352 -6.22 22.95 20.48
C GLY A 352 -7.30 22.83 19.42
N VAL A 353 -6.93 22.90 18.14
CA VAL A 353 -7.84 22.66 17.01
C VAL A 353 -7.76 21.20 16.60
N ASP A 354 -8.91 20.56 16.45
CA ASP A 354 -9.06 19.21 15.93
C ASP A 354 -9.33 19.28 14.41
N TYR A 355 -8.43 18.73 13.62
CA TYR A 355 -8.54 18.63 12.15
C TYR A 355 -9.07 17.27 11.68
N GLY A 356 -9.49 16.41 12.60
CA GLY A 356 -9.92 15.05 12.32
C GLY A 356 -8.79 14.06 12.45
N SER A 357 -8.81 13.01 11.64
CA SER A 357 -7.79 11.97 11.67
C SER A 357 -7.29 11.66 10.27
N THR A 358 -5.98 11.47 10.14
CA THR A 358 -5.40 10.70 9.04
C THR A 358 -5.49 9.20 9.37
N ILE A 359 -5.11 8.33 8.45
CA ILE A 359 -5.22 6.88 8.62
C ILE A 359 -3.93 6.17 8.25
N SER A 360 -3.71 5.02 8.88
CA SER A 360 -2.64 4.11 8.47
C SER A 360 -3.01 3.39 7.15
N THR A 361 -2.01 2.87 6.45
CA THR A 361 -2.22 2.04 5.26
C THR A 361 -2.81 0.68 5.59
N THR A 362 -2.48 0.13 6.74
CA THR A 362 -2.99 -1.15 7.26
C THR A 362 -3.01 -1.14 8.80
N ASP A 363 -3.53 -2.21 9.40
CA ASP A 363 -3.38 -2.53 10.81
C ASP A 363 -2.41 -3.70 11.05
N TRP A 364 -1.49 -3.95 10.13
CA TRP A 364 -0.58 -5.08 10.15
C TRP A 364 0.70 -4.81 10.95
N LEU A 365 1.30 -5.87 11.47
CA LEU A 365 2.59 -5.87 12.15
C LEU A 365 3.41 -7.09 11.72
N PRO A 366 4.74 -7.05 11.78
CA PRO A 366 5.60 -5.95 12.25
C PRO A 366 5.63 -4.76 11.27
N TYR A 367 6.20 -3.66 11.77
CA TYR A 367 6.42 -2.48 10.92
C TYR A 367 7.29 -2.82 9.72
N SER A 368 6.87 -2.39 8.57
CA SER A 368 7.67 -2.46 7.36
C SER A 368 7.23 -1.32 6.45
N TRP A 369 8.11 -0.37 6.19
CA TRP A 369 7.91 0.81 5.31
C TRP A 369 6.42 0.96 4.88
N SER A 370 5.96 1.82 4.12
CA SER A 370 4.58 2.17 3.74
C SER A 370 3.46 1.09 3.89
N ILE A 371 3.76 -0.09 4.45
CA ILE A 371 2.75 -1.14 4.68
C ILE A 371 1.83 -0.84 5.86
N ASN A 372 2.37 -0.30 6.94
CA ASN A 372 1.60 0.00 8.14
C ASN A 372 2.03 1.34 8.77
N ASN A 373 2.13 2.35 7.95
CA ASN A 373 2.40 3.73 8.33
C ASN A 373 1.39 4.67 7.68
N VAL A 374 1.59 5.98 7.79
CA VAL A 374 0.73 7.00 7.17
C VAL A 374 1.37 7.48 5.88
N ALA A 375 1.17 6.75 4.80
CA ALA A 375 1.65 7.10 3.48
C ALA A 375 0.65 8.01 2.77
N THR A 376 1.10 9.21 2.40
CA THR A 376 0.27 10.26 1.83
C THR A 376 -0.55 9.85 0.64
N ALA A 377 0.09 9.24 -0.33
CA ALA A 377 -0.57 8.88 -1.56
C ALA A 377 -1.68 7.84 -1.32
N GLU A 378 -1.44 6.89 -0.43
CA GLU A 378 -2.41 5.88 -0.05
C GLU A 378 -3.63 6.50 0.65
N VAL A 379 -3.38 7.44 1.56
CA VAL A 379 -4.44 8.18 2.27
C VAL A 379 -5.23 9.08 1.32
N MET A 380 -4.55 9.77 0.38
CA MET A 380 -5.22 10.59 -0.63
C MET A 380 -6.05 9.75 -1.60
N HIS A 381 -5.56 8.58 -2.01
CA HIS A 381 -6.33 7.68 -2.87
C HIS A 381 -7.56 7.12 -2.13
N MET A 382 -7.42 6.86 -0.82
CA MET A 382 -8.57 6.46 -0.02
C MET A 382 -9.60 7.60 0.12
N ALA A 383 -9.15 8.85 0.27
CA ALA A 383 -10.04 10.01 0.26
C ALA A 383 -10.79 10.13 -1.08
N LEU A 384 -10.10 9.91 -2.23
CA LEU A 384 -10.74 9.82 -3.54
C LEU A 384 -11.81 8.71 -3.57
N ALA A 385 -11.49 7.53 -3.07
CA ALA A 385 -12.43 6.41 -3.02
C ALA A 385 -13.67 6.70 -2.16
N TYR A 386 -13.52 7.44 -1.07
CA TYR A 386 -14.68 7.91 -0.30
C TYR A 386 -15.60 8.82 -1.13
N PHE A 387 -15.03 9.76 -1.89
CA PHE A 387 -15.81 10.61 -2.80
C PHE A 387 -16.51 9.76 -3.87
N GLU A 388 -15.81 8.80 -4.46
CA GLU A 388 -16.35 7.90 -5.48
C GLU A 388 -17.46 6.99 -4.97
N ALA A 389 -17.35 6.53 -3.72
CA ALA A 389 -18.38 5.78 -3.03
C ALA A 389 -19.58 6.65 -2.60
N GLY A 390 -19.55 7.97 -2.80
CA GLY A 390 -20.63 8.90 -2.41
C GLY A 390 -20.60 9.29 -0.92
N ARG A 391 -19.51 8.97 -0.19
CA ARG A 391 -19.32 9.33 1.22
C ARG A 391 -18.51 10.63 1.33
N THR A 392 -19.05 11.70 0.80
CA THR A 392 -18.37 12.97 0.56
C THR A 392 -17.83 13.63 1.83
N ASP A 393 -18.59 13.59 2.93
CA ASP A 393 -18.14 14.18 4.20
C ASP A 393 -16.93 13.42 4.78
N ALA A 394 -16.92 12.08 4.69
CA ALA A 394 -15.76 11.28 5.09
C ALA A 394 -14.55 11.55 4.20
N GLY A 395 -14.76 11.62 2.89
CA GLY A 395 -13.73 11.97 1.92
C GLY A 395 -13.10 13.33 2.19
N TYR A 396 -13.92 14.34 2.44
CA TYR A 396 -13.43 15.68 2.78
C TYR A 396 -12.67 15.72 4.10
N GLN A 397 -13.19 15.06 5.14
CA GLN A 397 -12.49 15.02 6.44
C GLN A 397 -11.13 14.35 6.34
N LEU A 398 -11.03 13.22 5.64
CA LEU A 398 -9.76 12.54 5.43
C LEU A 398 -8.79 13.37 4.58
N LEU A 399 -9.26 13.96 3.49
CA LEU A 399 -8.50 14.88 2.65
C LEU A 399 -7.95 16.03 3.49
N LYS A 400 -8.80 16.68 4.29
CA LYS A 400 -8.43 17.82 5.13
C LYS A 400 -7.40 17.44 6.19
N ALA A 401 -7.65 16.37 6.95
CA ALA A 401 -6.73 15.90 7.97
C ALA A 401 -5.35 15.57 7.38
N ASN A 402 -5.31 14.89 6.22
CA ASN A 402 -4.07 14.53 5.57
C ASN A 402 -3.29 15.74 5.07
N ILE A 403 -3.96 16.76 4.51
CA ILE A 403 -3.33 18.02 4.10
C ILE A 403 -2.76 18.76 5.31
N MET A 404 -3.53 18.85 6.39
CA MET A 404 -3.06 19.50 7.60
C MET A 404 -1.83 18.79 8.17
N ASP A 405 -1.87 17.47 8.30
CA ASP A 405 -0.76 16.68 8.81
C ASP A 405 0.52 16.85 7.99
N GLN A 406 0.40 16.83 6.66
CA GLN A 406 1.56 16.84 5.78
C GLN A 406 2.10 18.21 5.46
N MET A 407 1.20 19.11 5.03
CA MET A 407 1.61 20.37 4.41
C MET A 407 1.73 21.50 5.42
N TYR A 408 0.88 21.51 6.44
CA TYR A 408 0.80 22.66 7.36
C TYR A 408 1.41 22.39 8.72
N LEU A 409 1.29 21.17 9.24
CA LEU A 409 1.82 20.78 10.56
C LEU A 409 3.06 19.88 10.43
N GLY A 410 3.35 19.40 9.26
CA GLY A 410 4.44 18.46 9.00
C GLY A 410 5.82 19.04 9.15
N VAL A 411 6.83 18.18 9.14
CA VAL A 411 8.26 18.55 9.20
C VAL A 411 8.67 19.40 7.99
N SER A 412 7.97 19.29 6.89
CA SER A 412 8.24 20.00 5.65
C SER A 412 6.97 20.65 5.12
N PRO A 413 6.50 21.71 5.76
CA PRO A 413 5.24 22.34 5.39
C PRO A 413 5.26 22.90 3.96
N GLY A 414 4.11 22.89 3.31
CA GLY A 414 3.92 23.35 1.94
C GLY A 414 4.31 22.36 0.86
N ASN A 415 4.57 21.09 1.18
CA ASN A 415 5.01 20.08 0.22
C ASN A 415 4.06 18.87 0.19
N PHE A 416 4.07 18.16 -0.94
CA PHE A 416 3.43 16.86 -1.10
C PHE A 416 4.44 15.76 -0.75
N GLY A 417 4.74 15.63 0.54
CA GLY A 417 5.67 14.64 1.04
C GLY A 417 5.15 13.21 0.89
N GLN A 418 6.05 12.25 0.85
CA GLN A 418 5.68 10.84 0.77
C GLN A 418 5.02 10.36 2.07
N LEU A 419 5.55 10.78 3.21
CA LEU A 419 5.08 10.38 4.52
C LEU A 419 4.52 11.56 5.32
N SER A 420 3.60 11.27 6.20
CA SER A 420 3.02 12.23 7.14
C SER A 420 4.02 12.72 8.18
N PHE A 421 3.63 13.73 8.95
CA PHE A 421 4.37 14.15 10.14
C PHE A 421 4.57 13.00 11.13
N TYR A 422 3.57 12.17 11.31
CA TYR A 422 3.63 11.00 12.18
C TYR A 422 4.78 10.06 11.80
N ASP A 423 4.95 9.76 10.51
CA ASP A 423 6.03 8.91 10.03
C ASP A 423 7.36 9.63 9.89
N ALA A 424 7.35 10.90 9.56
CA ALA A 424 8.55 11.72 9.51
C ALA A 424 9.25 11.80 10.89
N ALA A 425 8.49 11.77 11.97
CA ALA A 425 9.03 11.68 13.33
C ALA A 425 9.83 10.40 13.60
N ARG A 426 9.64 9.36 12.77
CA ARG A 426 10.44 8.12 12.80
C ARG A 426 11.66 8.16 11.88
N GLY A 427 11.90 9.27 11.17
CA GLY A 427 13.08 9.50 10.35
C GLY A 427 12.89 9.35 8.84
N GLU A 428 11.65 9.19 8.38
CA GLU A 428 11.30 9.09 6.96
C GLU A 428 10.55 10.34 6.50
N CYS A 429 11.07 11.06 5.51
CA CYS A 429 10.37 12.17 4.88
C CYS A 429 11.00 12.52 3.52
N TYR A 430 10.28 12.25 2.45
CA TYR A 430 10.67 12.65 1.10
C TYR A 430 9.70 13.71 0.59
N ARG A 431 10.24 14.84 0.10
CA ARG A 431 9.47 16.01 -0.31
C ARG A 431 9.06 15.91 -1.77
N ASP A 432 7.84 16.40 -2.05
CA ASP A 432 7.28 16.52 -3.41
C ASP A 432 7.50 15.27 -4.26
N PHE A 433 6.86 14.22 -3.81
CA PHE A 433 6.92 12.91 -4.44
C PHE A 433 5.89 12.84 -5.56
N GLY A 434 6.27 12.36 -6.74
CA GLY A 434 5.44 12.36 -7.94
C GLY A 434 4.10 11.65 -7.75
N ASP A 435 4.10 10.53 -7.02
CA ASP A 435 2.87 9.79 -6.74
C ASP A 435 1.93 10.57 -5.80
N CYS A 436 2.47 11.24 -4.80
CA CYS A 436 1.69 12.06 -3.87
C CYS A 436 1.08 13.27 -4.58
N ILE A 437 1.82 13.94 -5.45
CA ILE A 437 1.32 15.07 -6.25
C ILE A 437 0.22 14.58 -7.20
N GLY A 438 0.45 13.44 -7.87
CA GLY A 438 -0.48 12.88 -8.85
C GLY A 438 -1.82 12.51 -8.25
N ILE A 439 -1.82 11.75 -7.16
CA ILE A 439 -3.08 11.35 -6.53
C ILE A 439 -3.75 12.49 -5.77
N SER A 440 -3.01 13.42 -5.17
CA SER A 440 -3.59 14.62 -4.56
C SER A 440 -4.32 15.47 -5.59
N SER A 441 -3.77 15.59 -6.81
CA SER A 441 -4.41 16.27 -7.93
C SER A 441 -5.74 15.58 -8.30
N ARG A 442 -5.77 14.24 -8.37
CA ARG A 442 -7.00 13.49 -8.61
C ARG A 442 -7.99 13.65 -7.46
N THR A 443 -7.55 13.54 -6.22
CA THR A 443 -8.42 13.66 -5.04
C THR A 443 -9.12 15.01 -4.98
N LEU A 444 -8.40 16.08 -5.31
CA LEU A 444 -8.97 17.43 -5.36
C LEU A 444 -9.88 17.60 -6.58
N LEU A 445 -9.38 17.40 -7.79
CA LEU A 445 -10.12 17.72 -9.01
C LEU A 445 -11.20 16.68 -9.33
N GLN A 446 -10.91 15.39 -9.22
CA GLN A 446 -11.87 14.31 -9.49
C GLN A 446 -12.75 13.98 -8.27
N GLY A 447 -12.21 14.08 -7.06
CA GLY A 447 -12.94 13.81 -5.83
C GLY A 447 -13.72 15.01 -5.30
N LEU A 448 -13.02 16.02 -4.77
CA LEU A 448 -13.67 17.19 -4.13
C LEU A 448 -14.45 18.05 -5.12
N PHE A 449 -13.83 18.45 -6.24
CA PHE A 449 -14.52 19.21 -7.30
C PHE A 449 -15.29 18.30 -8.27
N GLY A 450 -15.07 17.01 -8.25
CA GLY A 450 -15.85 16.01 -8.96
C GLY A 450 -15.77 16.08 -10.49
N ILE A 451 -14.71 16.62 -11.07
CA ILE A 451 -14.53 16.71 -12.53
C ILE A 451 -14.01 15.36 -13.04
N VAL A 452 -14.87 14.61 -13.72
CA VAL A 452 -14.57 13.26 -14.24
C VAL A 452 -14.81 13.24 -15.75
N PRO A 453 -13.80 13.59 -16.56
CA PRO A 453 -13.88 13.47 -18.01
C PRO A 453 -14.00 12.00 -18.44
N ASP A 454 -14.86 11.75 -19.41
CA ASP A 454 -15.07 10.46 -20.06
C ASP A 454 -15.22 10.70 -21.57
N ALA A 455 -14.15 11.23 -22.16
CA ALA A 455 -14.11 11.57 -23.59
C ALA A 455 -14.31 10.34 -24.49
N LEU A 456 -13.93 9.14 -24.01
CA LEU A 456 -14.19 7.88 -24.71
C LEU A 456 -15.68 7.65 -24.96
N ASN A 457 -16.56 8.16 -24.08
CA ASN A 457 -18.00 8.10 -24.21
C ASN A 457 -18.63 9.49 -24.51
N GLY A 458 -17.81 10.50 -24.83
CA GLY A 458 -18.25 11.84 -25.24
C GLY A 458 -18.92 12.66 -24.15
N ARG A 459 -18.60 12.43 -22.88
CA ARG A 459 -19.20 13.13 -21.74
C ARG A 459 -18.15 13.54 -20.69
N CYS A 460 -18.53 14.49 -19.84
CA CYS A 460 -17.82 14.83 -18.61
C CYS A 460 -18.80 14.85 -17.45
N VAL A 461 -18.56 14.07 -16.43
CA VAL A 461 -19.38 14.06 -15.22
C VAL A 461 -18.84 15.07 -14.22
N ILE A 462 -19.72 15.89 -13.65
CA ILE A 462 -19.43 16.79 -12.53
C ILE A 462 -20.16 16.24 -11.31
N ARG A 463 -19.40 15.72 -10.34
CA ARG A 463 -19.90 15.06 -9.12
C ARG A 463 -19.20 15.63 -7.89
N PRO A 464 -19.50 16.88 -7.47
CA PRO A 464 -18.78 17.51 -6.36
C PRO A 464 -18.95 16.76 -5.05
N GLY A 465 -17.85 16.68 -4.31
CA GLY A 465 -17.79 16.17 -2.95
C GLY A 465 -17.84 17.26 -1.88
N PHE A 466 -18.45 18.41 -2.16
CA PHE A 466 -18.45 19.55 -1.24
C PHE A 466 -19.16 19.24 0.07
N PRO A 467 -18.60 19.66 1.22
CA PRO A 467 -19.28 19.63 2.50
C PRO A 467 -20.65 20.27 2.47
N ALA A 468 -21.54 19.80 3.32
CA ALA A 468 -22.94 20.27 3.32
C ALA A 468 -23.07 21.76 3.73
N GLU A 469 -22.10 22.27 4.49
CA GLU A 469 -22.02 23.67 4.92
C GLU A 469 -21.48 24.65 3.88
N TRP A 470 -20.93 24.16 2.77
CA TRP A 470 -20.42 25.05 1.72
C TRP A 470 -21.57 25.53 0.82
N ASP A 471 -21.81 26.81 0.82
CA ASP A 471 -22.83 27.42 -0.05
C ASP A 471 -22.31 27.77 -1.44
N SER A 472 -21.01 27.87 -1.61
CA SER A 472 -20.38 28.15 -2.90
C SER A 472 -18.99 27.56 -2.98
N ALA A 473 -18.56 27.24 -4.19
CA ALA A 473 -17.19 26.88 -4.53
C ALA A 473 -16.94 27.14 -6.02
N SER A 474 -15.70 27.37 -6.39
CA SER A 474 -15.34 27.43 -7.80
C SER A 474 -13.97 26.77 -8.06
N VAL A 475 -13.81 26.28 -9.28
CA VAL A 475 -12.61 25.70 -9.80
C VAL A 475 -12.31 26.22 -11.20
N THR A 476 -11.05 26.47 -11.45
CA THR A 476 -10.55 26.82 -12.79
C THR A 476 -9.41 25.87 -13.14
N THR A 477 -9.55 25.17 -14.25
CA THR A 477 -8.51 24.35 -14.87
C THR A 477 -8.36 24.75 -16.34
N PRO A 478 -7.31 24.33 -17.04
CA PRO A 478 -7.15 24.62 -18.47
C PRO A 478 -8.26 24.04 -19.37
N TYR A 479 -8.94 22.98 -18.93
CA TYR A 479 -9.93 22.26 -19.76
C TYR A 479 -11.37 22.45 -19.28
N LEU A 480 -11.60 22.84 -18.03
CA LEU A 480 -12.93 23.08 -17.51
C LEU A 480 -12.87 24.02 -16.30
N SER A 481 -13.83 24.91 -16.22
CA SER A 481 -14.07 25.75 -15.05
C SER A 481 -15.53 25.73 -14.68
N TYR A 482 -15.84 25.78 -13.40
CA TYR A 482 -17.22 25.99 -12.99
C TYR A 482 -17.31 26.74 -11.67
N LYS A 483 -18.47 27.41 -11.50
CA LYS A 483 -18.91 27.99 -10.24
C LYS A 483 -20.11 27.22 -9.75
N PHE A 484 -20.04 26.80 -8.50
CA PHE A 484 -21.12 26.16 -7.78
C PHE A 484 -21.70 27.11 -6.74
N ARG A 485 -23.04 27.14 -6.61
CA ARG A 485 -23.72 27.85 -5.53
C ARG A 485 -25.00 27.12 -5.12
N ARG A 486 -25.35 27.26 -3.85
CA ARG A 486 -26.63 26.82 -3.32
C ARG A 486 -27.62 27.99 -3.22
N GLU A 487 -28.78 27.83 -3.83
CA GLU A 487 -29.85 28.82 -3.83
C GLU A 487 -31.12 28.16 -3.28
N GLY A 488 -31.37 28.30 -1.98
CA GLY A 488 -32.49 27.62 -1.32
C GLY A 488 -32.45 26.12 -1.47
N ASN A 489 -33.42 25.55 -2.21
CA ASN A 489 -33.50 24.10 -2.46
C ASN A 489 -32.82 23.68 -3.77
N LYS A 490 -31.99 24.52 -4.35
CA LYS A 490 -31.34 24.25 -5.62
C LYS A 490 -29.84 24.36 -5.51
N GLU A 491 -29.16 23.61 -6.37
CA GLU A 491 -27.73 23.72 -6.66
C GLU A 491 -27.56 24.17 -8.10
N VAL A 492 -26.79 25.23 -8.31
CA VAL A 492 -26.56 25.86 -9.60
C VAL A 492 -25.11 25.73 -9.99
N TYR A 493 -24.87 25.26 -11.20
CA TYR A 493 -23.55 25.07 -11.79
C TYR A 493 -23.42 25.95 -13.04
N GLU A 494 -22.54 26.93 -13.00
CA GLU A 494 -22.15 27.74 -14.17
C GLU A 494 -20.85 27.16 -14.71
N ILE A 495 -20.91 26.51 -15.88
CA ILE A 495 -19.83 25.66 -16.39
C ILE A 495 -19.31 26.25 -17.69
N THR A 496 -18.00 26.33 -17.84
CA THR A 496 -17.29 26.60 -19.09
C THR A 496 -16.28 25.50 -19.35
N GLN A 497 -16.38 24.85 -20.52
CA GLN A 497 -15.45 23.80 -20.95
C GLN A 497 -14.58 24.27 -22.11
N ASN A 498 -13.34 23.74 -22.12
CA ASN A 498 -12.32 23.97 -23.13
C ASN A 498 -11.60 22.67 -23.50
N PHE A 499 -12.32 21.55 -23.51
CA PHE A 499 -11.77 20.31 -24.02
C PHE A 499 -11.48 20.43 -25.53
N SER A 500 -10.46 19.72 -26.01
CA SER A 500 -10.12 19.66 -27.44
C SER A 500 -11.30 19.25 -28.32
N ARG A 501 -12.19 18.45 -27.77
CA ARG A 501 -13.51 18.10 -28.30
C ARG A 501 -14.54 18.37 -27.21
N PRO A 502 -15.56 19.20 -27.46
CA PRO A 502 -16.60 19.46 -26.46
C PRO A 502 -17.26 18.16 -25.99
N LEU A 503 -17.47 18.06 -24.69
CA LEU A 503 -18.04 16.88 -24.03
C LEU A 503 -19.44 17.24 -23.51
N ARG A 504 -20.38 16.31 -23.58
CA ARG A 504 -21.67 16.48 -22.93
C ARG A 504 -21.49 16.49 -21.41
N ILE A 505 -21.87 17.56 -20.77
CA ILE A 505 -21.78 17.71 -19.32
C ILE A 505 -22.92 16.96 -18.64
N VAL A 506 -22.62 16.23 -17.58
CA VAL A 506 -23.58 15.53 -16.73
C VAL A 506 -23.33 15.91 -15.29
N VAL A 507 -24.31 16.51 -14.61
CA VAL A 507 -24.22 16.74 -13.17
C VAL A 507 -24.76 15.53 -12.45
N ARG A 508 -23.91 14.91 -11.63
CA ARG A 508 -24.22 13.72 -10.83
C ARG A 508 -24.33 14.08 -9.37
N GLN A 509 -25.45 13.74 -8.76
CA GLN A 509 -25.69 13.92 -7.33
C GLN A 509 -25.73 12.58 -6.64
N ASN A 510 -24.96 12.44 -5.56
CA ASN A 510 -25.02 11.26 -4.72
C ASN A 510 -26.36 11.21 -3.96
N THR A 511 -26.92 10.02 -3.87
CA THR A 511 -28.12 9.71 -3.11
C THR A 511 -27.79 8.72 -1.99
N ASP A 512 -28.71 7.88 -1.56
CA ASP A 512 -28.48 6.97 -0.45
C ASP A 512 -27.55 5.79 -0.83
N ARG A 513 -26.62 5.44 0.06
CA ARG A 513 -25.72 4.27 -0.04
C ARG A 513 -24.97 4.16 -1.37
N GLY A 514 -24.38 5.27 -1.81
CA GLY A 514 -23.57 5.31 -3.04
C GLY A 514 -24.37 5.34 -4.34
N ALA A 515 -25.68 5.24 -4.30
CA ALA A 515 -26.52 5.49 -5.46
C ALA A 515 -26.43 6.95 -5.92
N TYR A 516 -26.77 7.24 -7.15
CA TYR A 516 -26.69 8.58 -7.71
C TYR A 516 -27.85 8.89 -8.67
N ARG A 517 -28.02 10.18 -8.93
CA ARG A 517 -28.95 10.71 -9.93
C ARG A 517 -28.18 11.63 -10.88
N ASP A 518 -28.32 11.38 -12.17
CA ASP A 518 -27.71 12.18 -13.23
C ASP A 518 -28.72 13.22 -13.79
N THR A 519 -28.21 14.42 -14.04
CA THR A 519 -28.91 15.47 -14.78
C THR A 519 -28.07 15.80 -16.00
N GLU A 520 -28.65 15.56 -17.17
CA GLU A 520 -27.98 15.76 -18.46
C GLU A 520 -27.97 17.25 -18.82
N GLY A 521 -26.80 17.74 -19.19
CA GLY A 521 -26.59 19.03 -19.87
C GLY A 521 -26.35 18.81 -21.35
N SER A 522 -25.60 19.71 -21.96
CA SER A 522 -25.23 19.70 -23.36
C SER A 522 -23.70 19.67 -23.55
N ASP A 523 -23.26 19.72 -24.79
CA ASP A 523 -21.85 19.89 -25.19
C ASP A 523 -21.49 21.38 -25.45
N ALA A 524 -22.37 22.32 -25.08
CA ALA A 524 -22.08 23.74 -25.20
C ALA A 524 -20.81 24.15 -24.41
N THR A 525 -20.05 25.07 -24.99
CA THR A 525 -18.85 25.61 -24.33
C THR A 525 -19.17 26.25 -22.97
N THR A 526 -20.32 26.93 -22.89
CA THR A 526 -20.79 27.53 -21.63
C THR A 526 -22.24 27.15 -21.41
N GLN A 527 -22.59 26.73 -20.20
CA GLN A 527 -23.93 26.37 -19.83
C GLN A 527 -24.20 26.55 -18.34
N VAL A 528 -25.47 26.67 -17.97
CA VAL A 528 -25.93 26.67 -16.57
C VAL A 528 -26.82 25.45 -16.36
N ILE A 529 -26.45 24.62 -15.37
CA ILE A 529 -27.26 23.47 -14.97
C ILE A 529 -27.75 23.71 -13.55
N THR A 530 -29.08 23.58 -13.37
CA THR A 530 -29.70 23.70 -12.05
C THR A 530 -30.36 22.39 -11.67
N VAL A 531 -30.07 21.91 -10.49
CA VAL A 531 -30.61 20.65 -9.95
C VAL A 531 -31.23 20.87 -8.58
N ASP A 532 -32.25 20.07 -8.25
CA ASP A 532 -32.79 20.09 -6.90
C ASP A 532 -31.81 19.47 -5.90
N ARG A 533 -31.64 20.13 -4.75
CA ARG A 533 -30.78 19.65 -3.66
C ARG A 533 -31.28 18.29 -3.16
N PRO A 534 -30.42 17.29 -2.94
CA PRO A 534 -30.83 16.02 -2.35
C PRO A 534 -31.46 16.20 -0.95
N VAL A 535 -32.60 15.57 -0.71
CA VAL A 535 -33.47 15.84 0.46
C VAL A 535 -32.90 15.38 1.80
N SER A 536 -31.90 14.54 1.85
CA SER A 536 -31.24 14.21 3.11
C SER A 536 -29.78 13.77 2.90
N ARG A 537 -28.88 14.58 3.36
CA ARG A 537 -27.56 14.08 3.78
C ARG A 537 -27.66 13.79 5.27
N ARG A 538 -27.61 12.53 5.67
CA ARG A 538 -27.27 12.20 7.04
C ARG A 538 -25.84 12.71 7.29
N MET A 539 -25.67 13.57 8.29
CA MET A 539 -24.34 14.01 8.69
C MET A 539 -23.49 12.76 8.97
N TYR A 540 -22.31 12.74 8.41
CA TYR A 540 -21.31 11.73 8.72
C TYR A 540 -21.07 11.72 10.23
N LYS A 541 -21.27 10.56 10.84
CA LYS A 541 -20.80 10.28 12.18
C LYS A 541 -19.74 9.19 12.04
N PRO A 542 -18.51 9.43 12.48
CA PRO A 542 -17.50 8.38 12.53
C PRO A 542 -18.09 7.14 13.19
N GLU A 543 -17.96 5.99 12.55
CA GLU A 543 -18.29 4.74 13.21
C GLU A 543 -17.27 4.51 14.33
N LYS A 544 -17.73 4.14 15.51
CA LYS A 544 -16.81 3.73 16.55
C LYS A 544 -16.16 2.44 16.08
N VAL A 545 -14.83 2.44 16.05
CA VAL A 545 -14.06 1.22 15.89
C VAL A 545 -14.47 0.27 17.02
N THR A 546 -15.20 -0.77 16.67
CA THR A 546 -15.45 -1.88 17.60
C THR A 546 -14.25 -2.79 17.50
N ASP A 547 -13.42 -2.79 18.55
CA ASP A 547 -12.31 -3.72 18.64
C ASP A 547 -12.84 -5.16 18.70
N LYS A 548 -12.96 -5.80 17.52
CA LYS A 548 -13.32 -7.23 17.39
C LYS A 548 -12.09 -8.13 17.39
N ARG A 549 -10.96 -7.61 17.83
CA ARG A 549 -9.74 -8.38 17.92
C ARG A 549 -9.95 -9.56 18.86
N LEU A 550 -9.18 -10.62 18.64
CA LEU A 550 -9.24 -11.80 19.49
C LEU A 550 -9.19 -11.41 20.95
N SER A 551 -10.14 -11.93 21.69
CA SER A 551 -10.05 -11.80 23.16
C SER A 551 -8.71 -12.34 23.63
N PRO A 552 -7.91 -11.58 24.36
CA PRO A 552 -6.59 -12.02 24.83
C PRO A 552 -6.64 -13.12 25.89
N THR A 553 -7.79 -13.72 26.12
CA THR A 553 -8.13 -14.51 27.30
C THR A 553 -7.35 -15.81 27.42
N ALA A 554 -6.71 -16.29 26.35
CA ALA A 554 -6.20 -17.66 26.41
C ALA A 554 -4.68 -17.77 26.46
N TYR A 555 -3.90 -16.76 26.05
CA TYR A 555 -2.49 -16.95 25.75
C TYR A 555 -1.52 -16.10 26.60
N GLY A 556 -2.01 -15.07 27.26
CA GLY A 556 -1.19 -14.19 28.10
C GLY A 556 -1.27 -14.56 29.58
N LEU A 557 -0.36 -14.02 30.35
CA LEU A 557 -0.35 -14.06 31.81
C LEU A 557 -0.24 -12.64 32.32
N ASP A 558 -1.14 -12.21 33.19
CA ASP A 558 -1.03 -10.91 33.84
C ASP A 558 0.15 -10.87 34.81
N GLU A 559 0.40 -11.97 35.50
CA GLU A 559 1.47 -12.15 36.46
C GLU A 559 2.27 -13.42 36.18
N PRO A 560 3.52 -13.52 36.64
CA PRO A 560 4.29 -14.75 36.56
C PRO A 560 3.52 -15.95 37.16
N ALA A 561 3.52 -17.07 36.47
CA ALA A 561 2.78 -18.26 36.86
C ALA A 561 3.31 -18.86 38.16
N LYS A 562 2.41 -19.36 39.01
CA LYS A 562 2.72 -20.07 40.25
C LYS A 562 1.99 -21.41 40.27
N GLY A 563 2.60 -22.46 40.81
CA GLY A 563 1.94 -23.76 40.93
C GLY A 563 2.92 -24.94 40.83
N LYS A 564 2.31 -26.13 40.65
CA LYS A 564 3.08 -27.36 40.38
C LYS A 564 3.08 -27.59 38.86
N PHE A 565 4.26 -27.79 38.31
CA PHE A 565 4.50 -27.90 36.90
C PHE A 565 5.08 -29.28 36.53
N ARG A 566 4.63 -29.82 35.40
CA ARG A 566 5.12 -31.05 34.81
C ARG A 566 5.65 -30.79 33.40
N GLN A 567 6.95 -30.84 33.22
CA GLN A 567 7.60 -30.67 31.92
C GLN A 567 7.37 -31.91 31.06
N VAL A 568 7.05 -31.70 29.78
CA VAL A 568 6.88 -32.76 28.79
C VAL A 568 8.22 -33.03 28.11
N LYS A 569 8.57 -34.31 27.96
CA LYS A 569 9.72 -34.72 27.17
C LYS A 569 9.35 -34.75 25.69
N MET A 570 10.10 -34.01 24.89
CA MET A 570 9.84 -33.84 23.44
C MET A 570 11.03 -34.27 22.58
N ASP A 571 12.06 -34.86 23.18
CA ASP A 571 13.36 -35.18 22.51
C ASP A 571 13.15 -35.99 21.22
N ASP A 572 12.18 -36.90 21.20
CA ASP A 572 11.94 -37.83 20.09
C ASP A 572 11.18 -37.16 18.89
N VAL A 573 10.63 -35.97 19.08
CA VAL A 573 9.88 -35.22 18.04
C VAL A 573 10.62 -33.98 17.58
N MET A 574 11.71 -33.56 18.24
CA MET A 574 12.52 -32.42 17.81
C MET A 574 13.14 -32.69 16.44
N ASN A 575 12.88 -31.84 15.47
CA ASN A 575 13.27 -32.01 14.07
C ASN A 575 14.34 -31.01 13.58
N ALA A 576 14.65 -29.96 14.35
CA ALA A 576 15.56 -28.91 13.94
C ALA A 576 16.29 -28.24 15.11
N ASN A 577 17.31 -27.43 14.81
CA ASN A 577 17.79 -26.39 15.69
C ASN A 577 17.06 -25.08 15.39
N VAL A 578 16.76 -24.30 16.42
CA VAL A 578 16.08 -23.01 16.23
C VAL A 578 16.87 -22.06 15.30
N THR A 579 18.20 -22.22 15.29
CA THR A 579 19.11 -21.44 14.44
C THR A 579 18.99 -21.74 12.93
N ASP A 580 18.27 -22.80 12.57
CA ASP A 580 18.18 -23.25 11.19
C ASP A 580 16.99 -22.63 10.44
N ILE A 581 16.13 -21.87 11.13
CA ILE A 581 14.87 -21.34 10.61
C ILE A 581 15.02 -20.56 9.27
N TYR A 582 16.08 -19.77 9.09
CA TYR A 582 16.34 -19.02 7.88
C TYR A 582 17.41 -19.61 6.96
N ARG A 583 17.90 -20.80 7.26
CA ARG A 583 18.94 -21.47 6.49
C ARG A 583 18.41 -22.53 5.54
N ASN A 584 17.13 -22.83 5.64
CA ASN A 584 16.51 -23.84 4.81
C ASN A 584 16.24 -23.34 3.39
N LYS A 585 16.14 -24.29 2.48
CA LYS A 585 15.79 -24.07 1.09
C LYS A 585 14.31 -24.38 0.88
N TYR A 586 13.68 -23.63 0.02
CA TYR A 586 12.28 -23.79 -0.30
C TYR A 586 12.10 -24.17 -1.77
N VAL A 587 11.05 -24.93 -2.03
CA VAL A 587 10.63 -25.30 -3.37
C VAL A 587 9.82 -24.14 -4.01
N SER A 588 9.61 -24.20 -5.32
CA SER A 588 8.78 -23.25 -6.08
C SER A 588 7.47 -22.89 -5.29
N PRO A 589 7.00 -21.65 -5.39
CA PRO A 589 7.42 -20.62 -6.34
C PRO A 589 8.60 -19.76 -5.85
N ARG A 590 9.22 -20.12 -4.78
CA ARG A 590 10.37 -19.40 -4.22
C ARG A 590 11.70 -20.02 -4.65
N PRO A 591 12.77 -19.23 -4.78
CA PRO A 591 14.11 -19.77 -4.94
C PRO A 591 14.54 -20.58 -3.73
N GLN A 592 15.36 -21.58 -3.93
CA GLN A 592 15.90 -22.42 -2.84
C GLN A 592 16.72 -21.66 -1.80
N THR A 593 17.23 -20.50 -2.16
CA THR A 593 18.07 -19.65 -1.30
C THR A 593 17.30 -18.57 -0.56
N THR A 594 15.96 -18.58 -0.64
CA THR A 594 15.14 -17.60 0.07
C THR A 594 14.99 -17.95 1.54
N THR A 595 14.80 -16.91 2.34
CA THR A 595 14.31 -17.02 3.70
C THR A 595 12.80 -17.08 3.71
N LEU A 596 12.21 -17.42 4.85
CA LEU A 596 10.77 -17.39 5.07
C LEU A 596 10.16 -15.98 4.97
N GLN A 597 10.98 -14.96 5.09
CA GLN A 597 10.50 -13.58 5.06
C GLN A 597 10.48 -13.04 3.67
N ILE A 598 11.60 -13.12 2.94
CA ILE A 598 11.73 -12.54 1.61
C ILE A 598 12.66 -13.38 0.73
N PRO A 599 12.36 -13.49 -0.56
CA PRO A 599 13.28 -14.05 -1.54
C PRO A 599 14.57 -13.21 -1.64
N LEU A 600 15.72 -13.86 -1.63
CA LEU A 600 17.01 -13.20 -1.84
C LEU A 600 17.21 -12.67 -3.27
N GLN A 601 16.30 -12.96 -4.17
CA GLN A 601 16.41 -12.57 -5.58
C GLN A 601 15.47 -11.42 -5.90
N GLY A 602 15.99 -10.22 -5.76
CA GLY A 602 15.55 -9.07 -6.50
C GLY A 602 14.23 -8.45 -6.12
N ILE A 603 13.59 -8.87 -5.05
CA ILE A 603 12.27 -8.37 -4.68
C ILE A 603 12.29 -7.89 -3.24
N GLY A 604 12.14 -6.60 -3.03
CA GLY A 604 11.95 -6.00 -1.72
C GLY A 604 13.08 -6.21 -0.70
N GLU A 605 14.18 -6.81 -1.09
CA GLU A 605 15.29 -7.11 -0.17
C GLU A 605 15.89 -5.86 0.47
N TRP A 606 15.86 -4.76 -0.25
CA TRP A 606 16.39 -3.48 0.21
C TRP A 606 15.42 -2.74 1.15
N CYS A 607 14.17 -3.09 1.18
CA CYS A 607 13.17 -2.52 2.09
C CYS A 607 12.82 -3.45 3.27
N HIS A 608 13.46 -4.61 3.37
CA HIS A 608 13.20 -5.56 4.45
C HIS A 608 14.42 -5.72 5.35
N PRO A 609 14.34 -5.33 6.62
CA PRO A 609 15.51 -5.24 7.50
C PRO A 609 16.04 -6.60 7.96
N THR A 610 15.21 -7.63 7.94
CA THR A 610 15.47 -8.91 8.58
C THR A 610 15.79 -10.04 7.60
N LEU A 611 16.11 -9.69 6.36
CA LEU A 611 16.47 -10.64 5.31
C LEU A 611 17.54 -11.66 5.71
N GLN A 612 18.44 -11.27 6.55
CA GLN A 612 19.57 -12.06 6.98
C GLN A 612 19.65 -12.15 8.51
N ALA A 613 18.53 -12.09 9.18
CA ALA A 613 18.48 -12.19 10.63
C ALA A 613 19.22 -13.44 11.13
N GLU A 614 20.23 -13.23 11.93
CA GLU A 614 21.00 -14.32 12.53
C GLU A 614 20.34 -14.74 13.85
N ILE A 615 19.78 -15.96 13.86
CA ILE A 615 19.27 -16.55 15.07
C ILE A 615 20.40 -17.28 15.78
N ASN A 616 20.64 -16.89 17.04
CA ASN A 616 21.73 -17.43 17.86
C ASN A 616 21.26 -17.72 19.28
N ASP A 617 21.08 -18.99 19.59
CA ASP A 617 20.59 -19.46 20.87
C ASP A 617 21.70 -19.93 21.82
N SER A 618 22.96 -19.64 21.53
CA SER A 618 24.12 -20.13 22.32
C SER A 618 24.06 -19.69 23.78
N VAL A 619 23.72 -18.43 24.05
CA VAL A 619 23.57 -17.91 25.41
C VAL A 619 22.37 -18.55 26.10
N PHE A 620 21.24 -18.65 25.40
CA PHE A 620 20.03 -19.30 25.93
C PHE A 620 20.34 -20.76 26.33
N ARG A 621 21.03 -21.54 25.49
CA ARG A 621 21.46 -22.90 25.80
C ARG A 621 22.42 -22.96 26.99
N ALA A 622 23.34 -22.02 27.10
CA ALA A 622 24.28 -21.94 28.21
C ALA A 622 23.58 -21.66 29.56
N LEU A 623 22.52 -20.83 29.52
CA LEU A 623 21.71 -20.49 30.70
C LEU A 623 20.79 -21.63 31.15
N ALA A 624 20.47 -22.60 30.29
CA ALA A 624 19.65 -23.77 30.64
C ALA A 624 20.38 -24.71 31.57
N LYS A 625 20.12 -24.64 32.89
CA LYS A 625 20.72 -25.52 33.90
C LYS A 625 20.01 -26.87 33.89
N LYS A 626 20.77 -27.97 33.70
CA LYS A 626 20.21 -29.33 33.61
C LYS A 626 19.06 -29.45 32.61
N ASP A 627 19.24 -28.84 31.41
CA ASP A 627 18.23 -28.79 30.39
C ASP A 627 16.89 -28.11 30.83
N ARG A 628 17.00 -27.15 31.72
CA ARG A 628 15.86 -26.41 32.23
C ARG A 628 16.06 -24.90 32.17
N PHE A 629 15.08 -24.17 31.65
CA PHE A 629 15.00 -22.72 31.67
C PHE A 629 13.65 -22.28 32.22
N VAL A 630 13.61 -21.16 32.96
CA VAL A 630 12.36 -20.64 33.57
C VAL A 630 11.94 -19.37 32.91
N VAL A 631 10.73 -19.33 32.35
CA VAL A 631 10.11 -18.15 31.73
C VAL A 631 8.92 -17.73 32.57
N ALA A 632 8.96 -16.52 33.13
CA ALA A 632 7.87 -15.98 33.95
C ALA A 632 7.27 -17.00 34.97
N GLY A 633 8.15 -17.69 35.69
CA GLY A 633 7.77 -18.68 36.69
C GLY A 633 7.52 -20.09 36.18
N VAL A 634 7.40 -20.30 34.87
CA VAL A 634 7.15 -21.59 34.25
C VAL A 634 8.48 -22.27 33.87
N PRO A 635 8.79 -23.47 34.37
CA PRO A 635 9.98 -24.22 33.96
C PRO A 635 9.74 -24.95 32.63
N PHE A 636 10.61 -24.79 31.69
CA PHE A 636 10.62 -25.54 30.44
C PHE A 636 11.81 -26.47 30.35
N ARG A 637 11.64 -27.65 29.75
CA ARG A 637 12.74 -28.49 29.32
C ARG A 637 13.26 -27.93 28.01
N THR A 638 14.53 -27.50 28.01
CA THR A 638 15.22 -26.91 26.86
C THR A 638 16.56 -27.60 26.66
N LEU A 639 16.77 -28.25 25.53
CA LEU A 639 17.95 -29.05 25.28
C LEU A 639 19.18 -28.16 25.03
N ARG A 640 20.27 -28.44 25.76
CA ARG A 640 21.54 -27.74 25.59
C ARG A 640 22.33 -28.20 24.36
N LYS A 641 22.09 -29.43 23.88
CA LYS A 641 22.75 -30.03 22.72
C LYS A 641 21.71 -30.71 21.84
N GLY A 642 22.02 -30.81 20.54
CA GLY A 642 21.16 -31.44 19.57
C GLY A 642 19.97 -30.55 19.17
N HIS A 643 18.98 -31.12 18.49
CA HIS A 643 17.78 -30.46 18.10
C HIS A 643 17.02 -29.94 19.32
N ASN A 644 16.48 -28.73 19.24
CA ASN A 644 15.81 -28.06 20.38
C ASN A 644 14.47 -27.40 20.02
N ILE A 645 13.96 -27.69 18.83
CA ILE A 645 12.68 -27.20 18.38
C ILE A 645 12.00 -28.21 17.44
N VAL A 646 10.69 -28.18 17.46
CA VAL A 646 9.84 -28.83 16.44
C VAL A 646 9.35 -27.75 15.52
N PHE A 647 9.77 -27.75 14.26
CA PHE A 647 9.22 -26.85 13.24
C PHE A 647 8.13 -27.53 12.42
N THR A 648 7.11 -26.75 12.08
CA THR A 648 6.10 -27.08 11.09
C THR A 648 5.97 -25.96 10.06
N SER A 649 5.66 -26.32 8.80
CA SER A 649 5.52 -25.38 7.69
C SER A 649 4.68 -26.05 6.61
N LEU A 650 4.02 -25.25 5.74
CA LEU A 650 3.39 -25.76 4.51
C LEU A 650 4.38 -25.95 3.36
N TRP A 651 5.66 -25.68 3.59
CA TRP A 651 6.76 -25.89 2.65
C TRP A 651 7.45 -27.22 2.89
N ASP A 652 8.08 -27.77 1.87
CA ASP A 652 8.67 -29.11 1.90
C ASP A 652 9.83 -29.32 2.90
N ASN A 653 10.29 -28.23 3.54
CA ASN A 653 11.39 -28.31 4.52
C ASN A 653 10.98 -28.91 5.85
N TYR A 654 9.73 -28.76 6.24
CA TYR A 654 9.18 -29.25 7.50
C TYR A 654 7.81 -29.88 7.28
N PRO A 655 7.37 -30.81 8.15
CA PRO A 655 6.00 -31.29 8.07
C PRO A 655 4.98 -30.17 8.34
N ASP A 656 3.80 -30.26 7.78
CA ASP A 656 2.71 -29.32 8.02
C ASP A 656 2.18 -29.39 9.46
N SER A 657 2.37 -30.52 10.13
CA SER A 657 1.95 -30.75 11.50
C SER A 657 2.83 -31.77 12.23
N VAL A 658 2.98 -31.58 13.54
CA VAL A 658 3.67 -32.53 14.44
C VAL A 658 2.83 -32.73 15.69
N THR A 659 2.71 -33.99 16.13
CA THR A 659 1.95 -34.39 17.31
C THR A 659 2.89 -34.86 18.41
N VAL A 660 2.76 -34.26 19.60
CA VAL A 660 3.48 -34.64 20.82
C VAL A 660 2.55 -35.46 21.71
N PRO A 661 2.91 -36.69 22.12
CA PRO A 661 2.11 -37.45 23.05
C PRO A 661 2.02 -36.79 24.43
N LEU A 662 0.83 -36.70 24.98
CA LEU A 662 0.58 -36.21 26.32
C LEU A 662 -0.13 -37.29 27.17
N SER A 663 -0.18 -37.07 28.47
CA SER A 663 -0.94 -37.95 29.35
C SER A 663 -1.37 -37.24 30.64
N GLY A 664 -2.31 -37.83 31.36
CA GLY A 664 -2.81 -37.27 32.61
C GLY A 664 -3.74 -36.11 32.40
N LYS A 665 -3.99 -35.34 33.46
CA LYS A 665 -4.86 -34.15 33.43
C LYS A 665 -4.04 -32.89 33.67
N ALA A 666 -4.50 -31.77 33.13
CA ALA A 666 -3.92 -30.47 33.35
C ALA A 666 -4.99 -29.39 33.18
N SER A 667 -4.80 -28.25 33.83
CA SER A 667 -5.66 -27.06 33.66
C SER A 667 -5.13 -26.06 32.63
N SER A 668 -3.84 -26.21 32.29
CA SER A 668 -3.18 -25.36 31.31
C SER A 668 -1.98 -26.07 30.68
N ALA A 669 -1.72 -25.80 29.41
CA ALA A 669 -0.44 -26.07 28.77
C ALA A 669 0.29 -24.73 28.55
N TYR A 670 1.51 -24.65 29.04
CA TYR A 670 2.42 -23.54 28.73
C TYR A 670 3.33 -24.01 27.59
N LEU A 671 3.43 -23.18 26.57
CA LEU A 671 4.11 -23.48 25.32
C LEU A 671 5.26 -22.48 25.13
N LEU A 672 6.47 -22.94 25.04
CA LEU A 672 7.60 -22.13 24.62
C LEU A 672 7.73 -22.28 23.10
N MET A 673 7.50 -21.20 22.36
CA MET A 673 7.38 -21.24 20.92
C MET A 673 8.29 -20.19 20.28
N ALA A 674 8.82 -20.50 19.08
CA ALA A 674 9.57 -19.55 18.28
C ALA A 674 9.36 -19.89 16.80
N GLY A 675 9.18 -18.90 15.97
CA GLY A 675 8.95 -19.14 14.55
C GLY A 675 8.97 -17.85 13.75
N SER A 676 8.59 -17.91 12.51
CA SER A 676 8.53 -16.74 11.64
C SER A 676 7.09 -16.34 11.32
N THR A 677 6.91 -15.06 11.07
CA THR A 677 5.75 -14.47 10.46
C THR A 677 6.15 -13.13 9.85
N ASN A 678 5.32 -12.54 9.05
CA ASN A 678 5.55 -11.21 8.48
C ASN A 678 4.24 -10.40 8.48
N HIS A 679 4.31 -9.13 8.08
CA HIS A 679 3.15 -8.26 8.02
C HIS A 679 2.04 -8.77 7.11
N MET A 680 2.36 -9.47 6.01
CA MET A 680 1.37 -10.04 5.09
C MET A 680 0.54 -11.17 5.74
N GLN A 681 1.02 -11.72 6.85
CA GLN A 681 0.33 -12.76 7.62
C GLN A 681 -0.40 -12.21 8.85
N SER A 682 -0.64 -10.88 8.89
CA SER A 682 -1.35 -10.24 9.98
C SER A 682 -2.86 -10.49 9.93
N ARG A 683 -3.47 -10.52 11.11
CA ARG A 683 -4.92 -10.63 11.34
C ARG A 683 -5.56 -11.92 10.83
N ILE A 684 -4.76 -12.93 10.55
CA ILE A 684 -5.19 -14.27 10.19
C ILE A 684 -4.53 -15.30 11.08
N ASP A 685 -5.13 -16.50 11.17
CA ASP A 685 -4.51 -17.60 11.92
C ASP A 685 -3.33 -18.15 11.13
N ASN A 686 -2.12 -18.02 11.67
CA ASN A 686 -0.90 -18.54 11.08
C ASN A 686 -0.73 -20.03 11.32
N GLY A 687 -1.26 -20.52 12.44
CA GLY A 687 -1.25 -21.92 12.81
C GLY A 687 -2.19 -22.22 13.95
N LEU A 688 -2.26 -23.48 14.34
CA LEU A 688 -3.06 -23.97 15.46
C LEU A 688 -2.22 -24.82 16.39
N VAL A 689 -2.49 -24.69 17.69
CA VAL A 689 -2.10 -25.67 18.68
C VAL A 689 -3.35 -26.39 19.18
N ILE A 690 -3.41 -27.70 19.01
CA ILE A 690 -4.59 -28.52 19.27
C ILE A 690 -4.28 -29.54 20.37
N ALA A 691 -4.90 -29.42 21.52
CA ALA A 691 -4.87 -30.43 22.57
C ALA A 691 -6.00 -31.43 22.34
N THR A 692 -5.65 -32.72 22.25
CA THR A 692 -6.62 -33.79 22.06
C THR A 692 -6.72 -34.59 23.35
N TYR A 693 -7.92 -34.91 23.76
CA TYR A 693 -8.21 -35.71 24.93
C TYR A 693 -8.46 -37.21 24.58
N GLU A 694 -8.38 -38.08 25.57
CA GLU A 694 -8.65 -39.52 25.40
C GLU A 694 -10.06 -39.83 24.90
N ASP A 695 -11.02 -38.91 25.17
CA ASP A 695 -12.42 -39.02 24.68
C ASP A 695 -12.60 -38.52 23.24
N GLY A 696 -11.52 -38.06 22.57
CA GLY A 696 -11.53 -37.56 21.20
C GLY A 696 -11.91 -36.10 21.06
N THR A 697 -12.30 -35.42 22.13
CA THR A 697 -12.57 -33.97 22.09
C THR A 697 -11.26 -33.16 22.06
N THR A 698 -11.33 -31.91 21.66
CA THR A 698 -10.16 -31.03 21.48
C THR A 698 -10.39 -29.64 22.06
N ASP A 699 -9.30 -29.05 22.59
CA ASP A 699 -9.16 -27.61 22.78
C ASP A 699 -8.18 -27.06 21.73
N THR A 700 -8.41 -25.84 21.26
CA THR A 700 -7.58 -25.25 20.20
C THR A 700 -7.15 -23.84 20.56
N LEU A 701 -5.87 -23.53 20.34
CA LEU A 701 -5.29 -22.19 20.44
C LEU A 701 -4.85 -21.76 19.04
N PRO A 702 -5.51 -20.76 18.43
CA PRO A 702 -5.03 -20.16 17.19
C PRO A 702 -3.81 -19.30 17.47
N LEU A 703 -2.85 -19.35 16.55
CA LEU A 703 -1.66 -18.50 16.54
C LEU A 703 -1.88 -17.39 15.53
N ARG A 704 -2.05 -16.15 15.99
CA ARG A 704 -2.42 -15.02 15.14
C ARG A 704 -1.47 -13.84 15.33
N ASN A 705 -0.83 -13.41 14.26
CA ASN A 705 -0.05 -12.19 14.23
C ASN A 705 -1.00 -10.97 14.12
N PRO A 706 -0.85 -9.91 14.92
CA PRO A 706 0.13 -9.71 15.99
C PRO A 706 -0.37 -10.11 17.40
N ASP A 707 -1.54 -10.72 17.52
CA ASP A 707 -2.21 -10.90 18.82
C ASP A 707 -1.41 -11.77 19.79
N ASN A 708 -0.98 -12.96 19.34
CA ASN A 708 -0.23 -13.89 20.16
C ASN A 708 0.91 -14.60 19.39
N TRP A 709 1.14 -14.27 18.14
CA TRP A 709 2.20 -14.84 17.34
C TRP A 709 3.11 -13.75 16.79
N CYS A 710 4.35 -13.67 17.34
CA CYS A 710 5.36 -12.69 16.97
C CYS A 710 6.50 -13.35 16.23
N PRO A 711 7.16 -12.68 15.27
CA PRO A 711 8.33 -13.20 14.59
C PRO A 711 9.50 -13.37 15.57
N ILE A 712 10.33 -14.39 15.31
CA ILE A 712 11.49 -14.74 16.15
C ILE A 712 12.53 -13.62 16.20
N GLU A 713 12.67 -12.87 15.10
CA GLU A 713 13.74 -11.90 14.90
C GLU A 713 13.39 -10.47 15.29
N GLN A 714 12.10 -10.16 15.44
CA GLN A 714 11.63 -8.79 15.72
C GLN A 714 10.75 -8.70 16.95
N ASP A 715 10.71 -7.50 17.52
CA ASP A 715 9.67 -7.11 18.48
C ASP A 715 8.83 -5.96 17.91
N TYR A 716 7.59 -5.81 18.40
CA TYR A 716 6.68 -4.82 17.88
C TYR A 716 6.92 -3.45 18.50
N PHE A 717 6.83 -2.44 17.69
CA PHE A 717 6.64 -1.07 18.15
C PHE A 717 5.15 -0.84 18.39
N VAL A 718 4.82 -0.41 19.56
CA VAL A 718 3.42 -0.15 19.95
C VAL A 718 3.33 1.25 20.48
N ASP A 719 2.53 2.08 19.83
CA ASP A 719 2.32 3.50 20.17
C ASP A 719 0.88 3.82 20.58
N GLY A 720 -0.01 2.84 20.51
CA GLY A 720 -1.43 3.00 20.83
C GLY A 720 -2.25 3.73 19.75
N LEU A 721 -1.66 4.00 18.60
CA LEU A 721 -2.28 4.66 17.44
C LEU A 721 -2.32 3.71 16.25
N ALA A 722 -1.40 3.89 15.28
CA ALA A 722 -1.29 2.99 14.13
C ALA A 722 -0.73 1.62 14.52
N PHE A 723 0.11 1.56 15.53
CA PHE A 723 0.72 0.32 15.99
C PHE A 723 0.09 -0.09 17.31
N THR A 724 -0.79 -1.08 17.26
CA THR A 724 -1.48 -1.63 18.45
C THR A 724 -1.41 -3.14 18.46
N THR A 725 -1.27 -3.70 19.65
CA THR A 725 -1.41 -5.14 19.89
C THR A 725 -2.40 -5.38 21.00
N THR A 726 -2.97 -6.58 21.03
CA THR A 726 -3.84 -7.01 22.13
C THR A 726 -3.02 -7.14 23.43
N SER A 727 -3.55 -6.72 24.53
CA SER A 727 -2.90 -6.85 25.84
C SER A 727 -3.59 -7.95 26.67
N PRO A 728 -2.86 -8.74 27.47
CA PRO A 728 -1.40 -8.73 27.64
C PRO A 728 -0.65 -9.41 26.51
N ARG A 729 0.48 -8.83 26.11
CA ARG A 729 1.38 -9.50 25.16
C ARG A 729 2.04 -10.73 25.80
N PRO A 730 2.39 -11.79 25.03
CA PRO A 730 3.13 -12.92 25.55
C PRO A 730 4.49 -12.51 26.15
N TYR A 731 4.93 -13.21 27.21
CA TYR A 731 6.31 -13.10 27.64
C TYR A 731 7.23 -13.65 26.56
N ARG A 732 8.30 -12.93 26.28
CA ARG A 732 9.35 -13.35 25.35
C ARG A 732 10.66 -13.60 26.10
N VAL A 733 11.49 -14.47 25.57
CA VAL A 733 12.85 -14.70 26.06
C VAL A 733 13.85 -14.46 24.94
N CYS A 734 14.70 -13.45 25.12
CA CYS A 734 15.78 -13.12 24.17
C CYS A 734 16.84 -14.22 24.22
N PHE A 735 17.17 -14.80 23.07
CA PHE A 735 18.18 -15.86 22.99
C PHE A 735 19.60 -15.36 23.25
N GLY A 736 19.89 -14.12 22.82
CA GLY A 736 21.22 -13.52 22.99
C GLY A 736 21.58 -13.12 24.43
N THR A 737 20.56 -12.93 25.29
CA THR A 737 20.78 -12.45 26.68
C THR A 737 20.11 -13.32 27.75
N GLY A 738 19.11 -14.11 27.39
CA GLY A 738 18.25 -14.81 28.34
C GLY A 738 17.23 -13.91 29.06
N THR A 739 17.13 -12.64 28.69
CA THR A 739 16.16 -11.69 29.27
C THR A 739 14.73 -12.13 28.97
N VAL A 740 13.90 -12.15 30.00
CA VAL A 740 12.47 -12.44 29.91
C VAL A 740 11.69 -11.14 30.08
N SER A 741 10.93 -10.73 29.07
CA SER A 741 10.13 -9.50 29.08
C SER A 741 8.92 -9.64 28.16
N ARG A 742 7.88 -8.85 28.39
CA ARG A 742 6.78 -8.66 27.44
C ARG A 742 7.11 -7.62 26.37
N ASP A 743 8.10 -6.81 26.63
CA ASP A 743 8.54 -5.72 25.76
C ASP A 743 10.08 -5.75 25.66
N LEU A 744 10.58 -6.58 24.76
CA LEU A 744 12.00 -6.59 24.40
C LEU A 744 12.35 -5.39 23.52
N GLY A 745 11.33 -4.78 22.93
CA GLY A 745 11.46 -3.61 22.08
C GLY A 745 11.54 -2.28 22.82
N ALA A 746 11.36 -2.22 24.14
CA ALA A 746 11.36 -0.96 24.89
C ALA A 746 12.64 -0.13 24.71
N ALA A 747 13.77 -0.80 24.49
CA ALA A 747 15.07 -0.16 24.24
C ALA A 747 15.39 0.02 22.75
N LEU A 748 14.51 -0.45 21.84
CA LEU A 748 14.72 -0.35 20.41
C LEU A 748 14.06 0.91 19.87
N SER A 749 14.59 1.42 18.77
CA SER A 749 14.00 2.53 18.04
C SER A 749 13.79 2.14 16.58
N ILE A 750 12.72 2.64 15.98
CA ILE A 750 12.54 2.57 14.53
C ILE A 750 13.47 3.61 13.91
N LYS A 751 14.24 3.20 12.90
CA LYS A 751 15.05 4.08 12.08
C LYS A 751 14.75 3.80 10.63
N GLY A 752 14.13 4.75 9.96
CA GLY A 752 13.77 4.62 8.56
C GLY A 752 12.87 3.42 8.31
N VAL A 753 13.11 2.74 7.20
CA VAL A 753 12.37 1.53 6.80
C VAL A 753 12.68 0.30 7.67
N TYR A 754 13.69 0.39 8.52
CA TYR A 754 14.19 -0.74 9.27
C TYR A 754 13.44 -0.95 10.56
N GLY A 755 13.00 -2.18 10.74
CA GLY A 755 12.26 -2.61 11.93
C GLY A 755 13.15 -2.77 13.16
N ARG A 756 12.61 -3.46 14.14
CA ARG A 756 13.17 -3.59 15.48
C ARG A 756 13.66 -5.00 15.70
N GLU A 757 14.87 -5.27 15.26
CA GLU A 757 15.50 -6.56 15.40
C GLU A 757 15.81 -6.88 16.86
N ILE A 758 15.63 -8.14 17.24
CA ILE A 758 16.09 -8.72 18.50
C ILE A 758 17.38 -9.46 18.22
N PRO A 759 18.54 -9.01 18.72
CA PRO A 759 19.80 -9.69 18.49
C PRO A 759 19.77 -11.16 18.94
N GLY A 760 20.01 -12.07 18.01
CA GLY A 760 19.95 -13.52 18.23
C GLY A 760 18.54 -14.12 18.24
N GLY A 761 17.50 -13.29 18.16
CA GLY A 761 16.12 -13.72 18.19
C GLY A 761 15.53 -13.96 19.56
N ALA A 762 14.23 -14.25 19.60
CA ALA A 762 13.51 -14.53 20.85
C ALA A 762 12.41 -15.58 20.68
N ALA A 763 12.25 -16.45 21.67
CA ALA A 763 11.05 -17.26 21.84
C ALA A 763 9.95 -16.47 22.56
N GLN A 764 8.72 -17.01 22.52
CA GLN A 764 7.57 -16.50 23.27
C GLN A 764 6.91 -17.61 24.07
N MET A 765 6.29 -17.26 25.19
CA MET A 765 5.55 -18.18 26.01
C MET A 765 4.05 -17.93 25.88
N LEU A 766 3.31 -18.96 25.47
CA LEU A 766 1.86 -18.92 25.40
C LEU A 766 1.25 -19.82 26.48
N ARG A 767 0.09 -19.45 27.00
CA ARG A 767 -0.71 -20.28 27.87
C ARG A 767 -1.97 -20.71 27.13
N MET A 768 -2.17 -22.02 27.04
CA MET A 768 -3.38 -22.65 26.49
C MET A 768 -4.20 -23.22 27.65
N PRO A 769 -5.40 -22.71 27.95
CA PRO A 769 -6.32 -23.31 28.91
C PRO A 769 -6.73 -24.72 28.45
N LEU A 770 -6.90 -25.61 29.38
CA LEU A 770 -7.28 -27.01 29.13
C LEU A 770 -8.44 -27.43 30.05
N ASP A 771 -9.25 -28.36 29.58
CA ASP A 771 -10.28 -28.99 30.42
C ASP A 771 -9.62 -29.93 31.44
N LYS A 772 -9.50 -29.45 32.69
CA LYS A 772 -8.91 -30.19 33.82
C LYS A 772 -9.66 -31.45 34.20
N THR A 773 -10.87 -31.65 33.71
CA THR A 773 -11.67 -32.85 34.01
C THR A 773 -11.33 -34.01 33.11
N LYS A 774 -10.76 -33.71 31.91
CA LYS A 774 -10.45 -34.72 30.88
C LYS A 774 -8.97 -35.18 30.95
N ARG A 775 -8.69 -36.36 30.45
CA ARG A 775 -7.33 -36.88 30.31
C ARG A 775 -6.77 -36.53 28.93
N LEU A 776 -5.60 -35.93 28.91
CA LEU A 776 -4.86 -35.57 27.72
C LEU A 776 -4.36 -36.82 26.97
N LYS A 777 -4.42 -36.82 25.67
CA LYS A 777 -3.84 -37.78 24.75
C LYS A 777 -2.64 -37.24 23.99
N SER A 778 -2.77 -36.03 23.43
CA SER A 778 -1.71 -35.43 22.61
C SER A 778 -1.87 -33.92 22.49
N LEU A 779 -0.79 -33.26 22.00
CA LEU A 779 -0.82 -31.88 21.54
C LEU A 779 -0.24 -31.83 20.13
N THR A 780 -0.98 -31.25 19.18
CA THR A 780 -0.58 -31.12 17.79
C THR A 780 -0.34 -29.66 17.47
N VAL A 781 0.82 -29.34 16.86
CA VAL A 781 1.09 -28.04 16.24
C VAL A 781 0.90 -28.20 14.74
N ARG A 782 0.12 -27.30 14.13
CA ARG A 782 -0.19 -27.31 12.70
C ARG A 782 -0.04 -25.92 12.10
N THR A 783 0.67 -25.82 10.99
CA THR A 783 0.77 -24.59 10.20
C THR A 783 -0.43 -24.45 9.26
N LEU A 784 -0.94 -23.22 9.12
CA LEU A 784 -2.08 -22.90 8.26
C LEU A 784 -1.73 -21.94 7.12
N SER A 785 -0.80 -21.02 7.35
CA SER A 785 -0.46 -19.97 6.38
C SER A 785 0.81 -20.32 5.62
N ASN A 786 0.86 -19.93 4.36
CA ASN A 786 2.11 -19.88 3.62
C ASN A 786 3.06 -18.85 4.27
N ASP A 787 4.34 -18.93 3.95
CA ASP A 787 5.36 -17.98 4.44
C ASP A 787 5.49 -17.91 5.97
N VAL A 788 5.09 -18.95 6.68
CA VAL A 788 5.16 -19.07 8.12
C VAL A 788 5.87 -20.36 8.50
N VAL A 789 6.71 -20.30 9.52
CA VAL A 789 7.23 -21.49 10.23
C VAL A 789 6.79 -21.39 11.68
N ILE A 790 6.08 -22.41 12.14
CA ILE A 790 5.67 -22.52 13.54
C ILE A 790 6.64 -23.44 14.25
N GLY A 791 7.21 -22.96 15.35
CA GLY A 791 8.17 -23.72 16.14
C GLY A 791 7.75 -23.89 17.59
N LEU A 792 7.86 -25.13 18.11
CA LEU A 792 7.59 -25.48 19.50
C LEU A 792 8.86 -26.02 20.16
N MET A 793 9.38 -25.29 21.16
CA MET A 793 10.59 -25.62 21.90
C MET A 793 10.34 -26.39 23.20
N GLY A 794 9.14 -26.23 23.80
CA GLY A 794 8.85 -26.92 25.05
C GLY A 794 7.39 -26.81 25.45
N ILE A 795 6.92 -27.81 26.19
CA ILE A 795 5.60 -27.89 26.78
C ILE A 795 5.74 -28.13 28.29
N THR A 796 4.99 -27.36 29.06
CA THR A 796 4.85 -27.54 30.50
C THR A 796 3.37 -27.53 30.87
N LEU A 797 2.94 -28.57 31.58
CA LEU A 797 1.58 -28.76 32.02
C LEU A 797 1.38 -28.31 33.47
N GLN A 798 0.28 -27.68 33.81
CA GLN A 798 -0.13 -27.33 35.17
C GLN A 798 -1.46 -27.94 35.56
#